data_cf0a8877c65d30b7c3600c62ff588687
#
_entry.id   cf0a8877c65d30b7c3600c62ff588687
#
_cell.length_a   1.000
_cell.length_b   1.000
_cell.length_c   1.000
_cell.angle_alpha   90.00
_cell.angle_beta   90.00
_cell.angle_gamma   90.00
#
_symmetry.space_group_name_H-M   'P 1'
#
loop_
_entity.id
_entity.type
_entity.pdbx_description
1 polymer ?
#
loop_
_entity_poly.entity_id
_entity_poly.type
_entity_poly.pdbx_seq_one_letter_code
_entity_poly.pdbx_strand_id
1 'polypeptide(L)'
;MAAVNNPKISREVILPQNESLSGYVYDQDKNPLPGVTVKVEGTQIVTITDDEGRYSFSQPIRRGANVKFSMLGFKTKRVVYKGQSAISPMLEPSATSVGEVVVVARSNINAIDLRAKSGVVENVDMKRVEAKPMIDMALALQGAVPGLVVTNTGDLGSAPKIRLRGNSSLRQGNATNEPLYVMDGQIISAETFYNLNPSDIKDMKVLKDATACALYGVKAANGVIEITSQRGHSGAPLINYSTNMGVTTRGRRGLKMMTSAEKLELERLIGNVETPGYRYSEDYYRKYFANNPNLASMIADGQNKLDSLRNINTDWFNELLRNSFYQRHNLSLRGGNERTTYFLSANYSYQGGRIEGNDKQRMGIRLNVDQKLGKIGYAMLGVTGSYSKTNTPNGTSSDPSSLIYELNPYEQKTGELWSYPGQTYKDLMNQYSAESTDKEFGVNGNITLSLLPGLDIAAVAGIDFVLDESHQFTPSTAYSETHSGVPEVARGIYSKSKNTTTNISANVRATYTRTFNEIHDLTFSANMDYYDTNIDNLSTTGYGVGTLNSAAAINQSLTGSRRVKMSAPRDKNRQLGIGGVLGYSLLSTYDLYATYKADASSVLPSDKRWNKAWAVGLGWTPSNYAFLKDNKVISRLNFKGSYGITANLNGVSVSTTTGTFSYSTNTYEDQRVLELISLYNKDLKPEQNKSVDLGMSMDLFNRITLDVNYYNRRTEQALLDVPIPTSVGYSTLKRNIGVLENRGIELGLSAKIIDTYDCRLSIGANLAYNDNKVLDLYYADKIYTTEDALVPDYEVGKSYDMLYGPTSLGINPLTGYPVFLLPDGTEKQATEALTKDDVVALGHLTPPYSGTFNLSFSYKSFDFDMDFYYVHGGIQRFNYSYVRDKDNVNKNAVAGQTDKMWFKQGDENKTYWTPFYTSSTAEDNIALYPNSRTVGKSDYLRLSMVSMRYRLPAATLHKILPFMQYATVGFQASNLFTWTSYKESDPESGTLAGTTQPIYTFNLNLTF
;
A
#
# COMPACT_ATOMS: atom_id res chain seq x y z
N MET A 1 -14.24 88.78 46.18
CA MET A 1 -15.06 87.56 46.02
C MET A 1 -14.35 86.71 45.03
N ALA A 2 -13.47 85.80 45.47
CA ALA A 2 -12.62 84.99 44.61
C ALA A 2 -12.91 83.54 44.94
N ALA A 3 -13.22 82.76 43.98
CA ALA A 3 -13.30 81.30 44.06
C ALA A 3 -12.01 80.69 43.54
N VAL A 4 -11.34 79.91 44.40
CA VAL A 4 -10.10 79.21 44.12
C VAL A 4 -10.45 77.89 43.42
N ASN A 5 -9.88 77.68 42.24
CA ASN A 5 -9.93 76.40 41.50
C ASN A 5 -8.74 75.63 41.86
N ASN A 6 -8.91 74.40 42.37
CA ASN A 6 -7.86 73.37 42.56
C ASN A 6 -7.79 72.46 41.34
N PRO A 7 -6.65 72.17 40.74
CA PRO A 7 -6.56 71.22 39.65
C PRO A 7 -6.46 69.78 40.17
N LYS A 8 -7.40 68.95 39.71
CA LYS A 8 -7.34 67.46 39.87
C LYS A 8 -6.26 66.93 39.00
N ILE A 9 -5.21 66.36 39.62
CA ILE A 9 -4.23 65.54 38.96
C ILE A 9 -4.87 64.18 38.61
N SER A 10 -5.12 63.93 37.34
CA SER A 10 -5.49 62.62 36.82
C SER A 10 -4.27 61.73 36.74
N ARG A 11 -4.19 60.79 37.66
CA ARG A 11 -3.27 59.64 37.49
C ARG A 11 -3.71 58.84 36.31
N GLU A 12 -2.97 58.85 35.20
CA GLU A 12 -3.03 57.85 34.18
C GLU A 12 -2.63 56.50 34.81
N VAL A 13 -3.59 55.60 34.90
CA VAL A 13 -3.34 54.17 35.20
C VAL A 13 -2.81 53.56 33.94
N ILE A 14 -1.51 53.34 33.89
CA ILE A 14 -0.87 52.49 32.88
C ILE A 14 -1.46 51.09 33.09
N LEU A 15 -2.39 50.71 32.21
CA LEU A 15 -2.90 49.33 32.14
C LEU A 15 -1.79 48.41 31.62
N PRO A 16 -1.47 47.29 32.30
CA PRO A 16 -0.49 46.36 31.80
C PRO A 16 -0.98 45.76 30.48
N GLN A 17 -0.04 45.54 29.55
CA GLN A 17 -0.24 44.91 28.25
C GLN A 17 -1.05 43.62 28.44
N ASN A 18 -2.17 43.51 27.74
CA ASN A 18 -3.06 42.35 27.74
C ASN A 18 -2.37 41.17 27.07
N GLU A 19 -1.84 40.25 27.87
CA GLU A 19 -1.44 38.91 27.40
C GLU A 19 -2.71 38.10 27.11
N SER A 20 -2.79 37.51 25.94
CA SER A 20 -3.89 36.61 25.54
C SER A 20 -3.81 35.33 26.34
N LEU A 21 -4.90 34.92 27.03
CA LEU A 21 -4.98 33.65 27.73
C LEU A 21 -4.97 32.49 26.73
N SER A 22 -4.08 31.55 26.94
CA SER A 22 -3.99 30.28 26.16
C SER A 22 -3.79 29.10 27.10
N GLY A 23 -3.77 27.89 26.58
CA GLY A 23 -3.49 26.70 27.38
C GLY A 23 -3.85 25.41 26.65
N TYR A 24 -3.75 24.31 27.40
CA TYR A 24 -4.11 22.97 26.93
C TYR A 24 -5.22 22.39 27.81
N VAL A 25 -6.05 21.54 27.24
CA VAL A 25 -7.01 20.74 27.99
C VAL A 25 -6.69 19.27 27.84
N TYR A 26 -6.64 18.56 28.95
CA TYR A 26 -6.28 17.16 29.02
C TYR A 26 -7.39 16.34 29.69
N ASP A 27 -7.41 15.04 29.41
CA ASP A 27 -8.13 14.06 30.21
C ASP A 27 -7.35 13.66 31.47
N GLN A 28 -7.86 12.71 32.27
CA GLN A 28 -7.20 12.20 33.46
C GLN A 28 -5.91 11.44 33.16
N ASP A 29 -5.81 10.85 31.96
CA ASP A 29 -4.65 10.11 31.49
C ASP A 29 -3.62 11.03 30.81
N LYS A 30 -3.83 12.35 30.88
CA LYS A 30 -3.02 13.42 30.27
C LYS A 30 -2.99 13.39 28.74
N ASN A 31 -3.95 12.75 28.09
CA ASN A 31 -4.12 12.87 26.67
C ASN A 31 -4.75 14.23 26.36
N PRO A 32 -4.31 14.92 25.29
CA PRO A 32 -4.93 16.18 24.86
C PRO A 32 -6.37 15.94 24.44
N LEU A 33 -7.26 16.84 24.84
CA LEU A 33 -8.69 16.79 24.50
C LEU A 33 -9.00 17.80 23.39
N PRO A 34 -9.14 17.40 22.14
CA PRO A 34 -9.62 18.23 21.04
C PRO A 34 -11.11 18.49 21.14
N GLY A 35 -11.57 19.65 20.65
CA GLY A 35 -12.99 19.97 20.58
C GLY A 35 -13.61 20.42 21.92
N VAL A 36 -12.81 20.68 22.96
CA VAL A 36 -13.31 21.26 24.23
C VAL A 36 -13.73 22.70 23.99
N THR A 37 -14.98 23.03 24.28
CA THR A 37 -15.48 24.42 24.27
C THR A 37 -14.95 25.15 25.48
N VAL A 38 -14.16 26.21 25.26
CA VAL A 38 -13.63 27.11 26.30
C VAL A 38 -14.33 28.45 26.21
N LYS A 39 -15.16 28.79 27.20
CA LYS A 39 -16.01 29.99 27.19
C LYS A 39 -15.78 30.85 28.43
N VAL A 40 -15.68 32.14 28.25
CA VAL A 40 -15.72 33.10 29.37
C VAL A 40 -17.18 33.35 29.75
N GLU A 41 -17.58 32.88 30.94
CA GLU A 41 -18.98 32.96 31.38
C GLU A 41 -19.45 34.45 31.47
N GLY A 42 -20.68 34.68 31.04
CA GLY A 42 -21.26 36.04 30.99
C GLY A 42 -20.79 36.89 29.81
N THR A 43 -20.03 36.32 28.86
CA THR A 43 -19.57 37.02 27.65
C THR A 43 -19.83 36.19 26.40
N GLN A 44 -19.60 36.81 25.22
CA GLN A 44 -19.60 36.10 23.93
C GLN A 44 -18.21 35.54 23.57
N ILE A 45 -17.20 35.63 24.45
CA ILE A 45 -15.84 35.17 24.21
C ILE A 45 -15.80 33.66 24.37
N VAL A 46 -15.57 32.95 23.25
CA VAL A 46 -15.53 31.51 23.20
C VAL A 46 -14.45 31.04 22.21
N THR A 47 -13.78 29.95 22.52
CA THR A 47 -12.85 29.27 21.63
C THR A 47 -13.01 27.75 21.81
N ILE A 48 -12.39 26.95 20.93
CA ILE A 48 -12.44 25.51 21.00
C ILE A 48 -10.98 24.99 20.95
N THR A 49 -10.71 23.88 21.63
CA THR A 49 -9.37 23.26 21.56
C THR A 49 -9.14 22.60 20.19
N ASP A 50 -7.93 22.75 19.66
CA ASP A 50 -7.43 22.09 18.47
C ASP A 50 -7.16 20.57 18.70
N ASP A 51 -6.64 19.89 17.69
CA ASP A 51 -6.34 18.45 17.76
C ASP A 51 -5.25 18.08 18.78
N GLU A 52 -4.45 19.05 19.21
CA GLU A 52 -3.48 18.93 20.30
C GLU A 52 -4.05 19.33 21.67
N GLY A 53 -5.38 19.59 21.76
CA GLY A 53 -6.02 20.03 22.98
C GLY A 53 -5.68 21.47 23.38
N ARG A 54 -5.11 22.31 22.47
CA ARG A 54 -4.75 23.70 22.75
C ARG A 54 -5.90 24.63 22.48
N TYR A 55 -5.95 25.72 23.24
CA TYR A 55 -6.85 26.84 22.97
C TYR A 55 -6.13 28.17 23.18
N SER A 56 -6.61 29.22 22.55
CA SER A 56 -6.20 30.59 22.79
C SER A 56 -7.38 31.55 22.61
N PHE A 57 -7.45 32.60 23.43
CA PHE A 57 -8.39 33.65 23.24
C PHE A 57 -7.74 34.83 22.53
N SER A 58 -8.42 35.36 21.51
CA SER A 58 -7.97 36.51 20.75
C SER A 58 -8.31 37.85 21.45
N GLN A 59 -9.17 37.79 22.44
CA GLN A 59 -9.63 38.98 23.16
C GLN A 59 -9.13 38.97 24.60
N PRO A 60 -8.81 40.15 25.19
CA PRO A 60 -8.36 40.22 26.57
C PRO A 60 -9.48 39.81 27.52
N ILE A 61 -9.16 38.98 28.51
CA ILE A 61 -10.10 38.51 29.51
C ILE A 61 -9.90 39.31 30.78
N ARG A 62 -11.01 39.72 31.39
CA ARG A 62 -11.01 40.47 32.66
C ARG A 62 -10.56 39.55 33.80
N ARG A 63 -9.64 39.99 34.63
CA ARG A 63 -9.29 39.27 35.88
C ARG A 63 -10.54 39.08 36.74
N GLY A 64 -10.69 37.86 37.29
CA GLY A 64 -11.86 37.43 38.05
C GLY A 64 -12.95 36.79 37.21
N ALA A 65 -12.83 36.75 35.88
CA ALA A 65 -13.77 36.04 35.03
C ALA A 65 -13.66 34.51 35.15
N ASN A 66 -14.82 33.83 35.15
CA ASN A 66 -14.83 32.36 35.09
C ASN A 66 -14.64 31.88 33.66
N VAL A 67 -13.59 31.09 33.44
CA VAL A 67 -13.37 30.37 32.20
C VAL A 67 -13.95 28.96 32.36
N LYS A 68 -14.99 28.67 31.57
CA LYS A 68 -15.67 27.36 31.56
C LYS A 68 -15.10 26.47 30.46
N PHE A 69 -14.66 25.30 30.85
CA PHE A 69 -14.22 24.23 29.96
C PHE A 69 -15.30 23.15 29.93
N SER A 70 -15.88 22.93 28.78
CA SER A 70 -16.98 21.97 28.61
C SER A 70 -16.76 21.11 27.36
N MET A 71 -16.87 19.81 27.55
CA MET A 71 -16.84 18.81 26.50
C MET A 71 -17.81 17.72 26.86
N LEU A 72 -18.44 17.16 25.86
CA LEU A 72 -19.37 16.06 26.05
C LEU A 72 -18.61 14.82 26.53
N GLY A 73 -19.17 14.15 27.55
CA GLY A 73 -18.49 13.02 28.20
C GLY A 73 -17.55 13.40 29.35
N PHE A 74 -17.37 14.70 29.63
CA PHE A 74 -16.53 15.20 30.71
C PHE A 74 -17.30 16.12 31.66
N LYS A 75 -16.89 16.12 32.91
CA LYS A 75 -17.43 17.10 33.87
C LYS A 75 -16.97 18.50 33.47
N THR A 76 -17.92 19.42 33.38
CA THR A 76 -17.61 20.83 33.13
C THR A 76 -16.70 21.37 34.22
N LYS A 77 -15.55 21.93 33.86
CA LYS A 77 -14.62 22.59 34.79
C LYS A 77 -14.67 24.11 34.64
N ARG A 78 -14.69 24.81 35.76
CA ARG A 78 -14.64 26.27 35.81
C ARG A 78 -13.37 26.69 36.52
N VAL A 79 -12.63 27.62 35.92
CA VAL A 79 -11.37 28.14 36.48
C VAL A 79 -11.44 29.66 36.47
N VAL A 80 -11.20 30.26 37.61
CA VAL A 80 -11.15 31.73 37.71
C VAL A 80 -9.84 32.24 37.10
N TYR A 81 -9.98 33.17 36.16
CA TYR A 81 -8.83 33.81 35.53
C TYR A 81 -8.22 34.86 36.51
N LYS A 82 -7.01 34.59 36.99
CA LYS A 82 -6.30 35.48 37.94
C LYS A 82 -5.23 36.35 37.26
N GLY A 83 -5.14 36.34 35.91
CA GLY A 83 -4.14 37.10 35.14
C GLY A 83 -2.93 36.24 34.70
N GLN A 84 -3.01 34.93 34.82
CA GLN A 84 -2.00 34.03 34.31
C GLN A 84 -2.06 33.92 32.77
N SER A 85 -0.91 33.77 32.10
CA SER A 85 -0.82 33.65 30.64
C SER A 85 -1.37 32.33 30.10
N ALA A 86 -1.40 31.26 30.95
CA ALA A 86 -1.90 29.95 30.58
C ALA A 86 -2.80 29.33 31.68
N ILE A 87 -3.88 28.65 31.22
CA ILE A 87 -4.72 27.77 32.06
C ILE A 87 -4.82 26.42 31.35
N SER A 88 -4.29 25.36 31.97
CA SER A 88 -4.30 24.01 31.39
C SER A 88 -5.01 23.03 32.32
N PRO A 89 -6.34 22.97 32.26
CA PRO A 89 -7.11 22.10 33.16
C PRO A 89 -7.13 20.66 32.64
N MET A 90 -7.21 19.71 33.57
CA MET A 90 -7.63 18.35 33.27
C MET A 90 -9.13 18.23 33.48
N LEU A 91 -9.85 17.62 32.53
CA LEU A 91 -11.25 17.30 32.62
C LEU A 91 -11.42 15.84 33.09
N GLU A 92 -12.33 15.68 34.06
CA GLU A 92 -12.70 14.37 34.56
C GLU A 92 -13.85 13.78 33.74
N PRO A 93 -13.82 12.50 33.37
CA PRO A 93 -14.98 11.85 32.76
C PRO A 93 -16.22 12.01 33.63
N SER A 94 -17.34 12.30 33.04
CA SER A 94 -18.61 12.44 33.78
C SER A 94 -19.33 11.10 33.85
N ALA A 95 -19.44 10.53 35.04
CA ALA A 95 -20.20 9.30 35.25
C ALA A 95 -21.69 9.45 34.92
N THR A 96 -22.23 10.66 34.93
CA THR A 96 -23.64 10.98 34.67
C THR A 96 -23.91 11.21 33.16
N SER A 97 -22.89 11.56 32.36
CA SER A 97 -23.05 11.80 30.91
C SER A 97 -22.70 10.56 30.08
N VAL A 98 -22.35 9.46 30.73
CA VAL A 98 -22.06 8.16 30.09
C VAL A 98 -23.25 7.62 29.27
N GLY A 99 -24.46 8.19 29.45
CA GLY A 99 -25.64 7.85 28.65
C GLY A 99 -25.79 8.60 27.34
N GLU A 100 -24.99 9.60 27.05
CA GLU A 100 -25.51 10.60 26.09
C GLU A 100 -24.90 10.73 24.72
N VAL A 101 -23.68 10.39 24.40
CA VAL A 101 -23.24 10.70 23.01
C VAL A 101 -22.07 9.88 22.49
N VAL A 102 -21.49 9.01 23.26
CA VAL A 102 -20.40 8.16 22.78
C VAL A 102 -20.84 6.74 22.48
N VAL A 103 -22.12 6.52 22.26
CA VAL A 103 -22.72 5.17 22.13
C VAL A 103 -22.27 4.44 20.86
N VAL A 104 -21.95 5.16 19.78
CA VAL A 104 -21.52 4.50 18.53
C VAL A 104 -20.12 3.93 18.62
N ALA A 105 -19.26 4.63 19.30
CA ALA A 105 -17.95 4.12 19.60
C ALA A 105 -17.96 3.16 20.81
N ARG A 106 -18.86 3.29 21.77
CA ARG A 106 -18.81 2.56 23.04
C ARG A 106 -19.27 1.11 23.01
N SER A 107 -20.26 0.71 22.24
CA SER A 107 -20.56 -0.72 22.08
C SER A 107 -19.42 -1.47 21.39
N ASN A 108 -18.66 -0.77 20.56
CA ASN A 108 -17.40 -1.24 20.01
C ASN A 108 -16.20 -0.96 20.94
N ILE A 109 -16.15 0.15 21.67
CA ILE A 109 -15.00 0.58 22.48
C ILE A 109 -14.78 -0.32 23.68
N ASN A 110 -15.81 -0.73 24.44
CA ASN A 110 -15.60 -1.63 25.59
C ASN A 110 -15.16 -3.02 25.16
N ALA A 111 -15.68 -3.54 24.05
CA ALA A 111 -15.20 -4.77 23.44
C ALA A 111 -13.82 -4.62 22.79
N ILE A 112 -13.49 -3.43 22.26
CA ILE A 112 -12.20 -3.08 21.68
C ILE A 112 -11.13 -2.92 22.77
N ASP A 113 -11.46 -2.31 23.91
CA ASP A 113 -10.52 -2.14 25.04
C ASP A 113 -10.13 -3.49 25.65
N LEU A 114 -11.06 -4.42 25.80
CA LEU A 114 -10.76 -5.79 26.23
C LEU A 114 -9.96 -6.55 25.17
N ARG A 115 -10.28 -6.39 23.88
CA ARG A 115 -9.46 -6.94 22.78
C ARG A 115 -8.03 -6.42 22.82
N ALA A 116 -7.82 -5.13 23.03
CA ALA A 116 -6.50 -4.50 23.10
C ALA A 116 -5.69 -4.97 24.32
N LYS A 117 -6.37 -5.31 25.42
CA LYS A 117 -5.73 -5.84 26.65
C LYS A 117 -5.37 -7.32 26.56
N SER A 118 -6.07 -8.10 25.73
CA SER A 118 -5.91 -9.55 25.61
C SER A 118 -5.47 -10.03 24.23
N GLY A 119 -5.39 -9.14 23.23
CA GLY A 119 -4.99 -9.40 21.85
C GLY A 119 -4.06 -8.33 21.29
N VAL A 120 -3.65 -8.47 20.02
CA VAL A 120 -2.74 -7.54 19.35
C VAL A 120 -3.52 -6.59 18.45
N VAL A 121 -3.72 -5.37 18.94
CA VAL A 121 -4.37 -4.26 18.23
C VAL A 121 -3.42 -3.08 18.20
N GLU A 122 -3.09 -2.57 17.02
CA GLU A 122 -2.18 -1.44 16.81
C GLU A 122 -2.94 -0.23 16.26
N ASN A 123 -2.69 0.93 16.82
CA ASN A 123 -3.23 2.19 16.31
C ASN A 123 -2.27 2.80 15.29
N VAL A 124 -2.83 3.29 14.18
CA VAL A 124 -2.08 4.01 13.14
C VAL A 124 -2.02 5.50 13.51
N ASP A 125 -0.84 6.09 13.47
CA ASP A 125 -0.68 7.55 13.60
C ASP A 125 -1.20 8.25 12.33
N MET A 126 -2.48 8.65 12.35
CA MET A 126 -3.14 9.28 11.20
C MET A 126 -2.51 10.62 10.83
N LYS A 127 -1.89 11.35 11.78
CA LYS A 127 -1.20 12.62 11.48
C LYS A 127 -0.01 12.40 10.55
N ARG A 128 0.75 11.31 10.75
CA ARG A 128 1.86 10.93 9.87
C ARG A 128 1.37 10.42 8.52
N VAL A 129 0.27 9.67 8.50
CA VAL A 129 -0.34 9.18 7.26
C VAL A 129 -0.87 10.34 6.42
N GLU A 130 -1.61 11.27 7.01
CA GLU A 130 -2.14 12.45 6.33
C GLU A 130 -1.02 13.37 5.81
N ALA A 131 0.08 13.44 6.54
CA ALA A 131 1.24 14.22 6.16
C ALA A 131 1.90 13.70 4.87
N LYS A 132 1.87 12.39 4.55
CA LYS A 132 2.51 11.86 3.34
C LYS A 132 1.79 12.31 2.06
N PRO A 133 2.49 12.92 1.07
CA PRO A 133 1.89 13.38 -0.18
C PRO A 133 1.70 12.22 -1.17
N MET A 134 0.93 11.21 -0.78
CA MET A 134 0.57 10.06 -1.62
C MET A 134 -0.89 10.17 -2.03
N ILE A 135 -1.18 9.84 -3.29
CA ILE A 135 -2.56 9.80 -3.78
C ILE A 135 -3.26 8.51 -3.37
N ASP A 136 -2.50 7.46 -3.15
CA ASP A 136 -2.97 6.14 -2.74
C ASP A 136 -2.85 5.98 -1.22
N MET A 137 -3.96 5.64 -0.55
CA MET A 137 -4.02 5.46 0.90
C MET A 137 -3.11 4.33 1.38
N ALA A 138 -3.00 3.25 0.61
CA ALA A 138 -2.17 2.11 0.98
C ALA A 138 -0.69 2.47 1.06
N LEU A 139 -0.17 3.21 0.07
CA LEU A 139 1.23 3.67 0.07
C LEU A 139 1.52 4.61 1.25
N ALA A 140 0.53 5.40 1.69
CA ALA A 140 0.68 6.25 2.85
C ALA A 140 0.85 5.45 4.16
N LEU A 141 0.40 4.19 4.21
CA LEU A 141 0.54 3.30 5.37
C LEU A 141 1.90 2.61 5.45
N GLN A 142 2.79 2.73 4.46
CA GLN A 142 4.11 2.09 4.52
C GLN A 142 4.85 2.50 5.79
N GLY A 143 5.21 1.51 6.62
CA GLY A 143 5.89 1.71 7.89
C GLY A 143 5.03 2.26 9.04
N ALA A 144 3.70 2.34 8.88
CA ALA A 144 2.81 2.89 9.91
C ALA A 144 2.76 2.04 11.19
N VAL A 145 2.78 0.72 11.05
CA VAL A 145 2.76 -0.22 12.18
C VAL A 145 3.72 -1.40 11.91
N PRO A 146 4.30 -2.04 12.97
CA PRO A 146 5.16 -3.21 12.79
C PRO A 146 4.42 -4.35 12.09
N GLY A 147 5.08 -5.09 11.21
CA GLY A 147 4.51 -6.25 10.52
C GLY A 147 3.50 -5.95 9.40
N LEU A 148 3.16 -4.68 9.19
CA LEU A 148 2.41 -4.23 8.00
C LEU A 148 3.41 -3.83 6.91
N VAL A 149 3.50 -4.63 5.87
CA VAL A 149 4.38 -4.39 4.71
C VAL A 149 3.53 -3.92 3.55
N VAL A 150 3.82 -2.74 3.04
CA VAL A 150 3.22 -2.17 1.83
C VAL A 150 4.32 -2.02 0.80
N THR A 151 4.18 -2.68 -0.33
CA THR A 151 5.16 -2.69 -1.42
C THR A 151 4.58 -1.94 -2.63
N ASN A 152 5.33 -0.96 -3.11
CA ASN A 152 5.03 -0.32 -4.39
C ASN A 152 5.39 -1.28 -5.54
N THR A 153 4.43 -1.61 -6.40
CA THR A 153 4.60 -2.61 -7.47
C THR A 153 4.96 -2.02 -8.83
N GLY A 154 4.87 -0.71 -9.00
CA GLY A 154 5.11 -0.12 -10.31
C GLY A 154 4.91 1.40 -10.37
N ASP A 155 4.67 1.88 -11.58
CA ASP A 155 4.39 3.29 -11.85
C ASP A 155 3.00 3.71 -11.33
N LEU A 156 2.69 5.00 -11.46
CA LEU A 156 1.45 5.60 -11.01
C LEU A 156 0.23 4.88 -11.62
N GLY A 157 -0.67 4.43 -10.75
CA GLY A 157 -1.85 3.64 -11.11
C GLY A 157 -1.73 2.13 -10.85
N SER A 158 -0.53 1.63 -10.57
CA SER A 158 -0.35 0.23 -10.16
C SER A 158 -0.86 0.01 -8.73
N ALA A 159 -1.63 -1.07 -8.51
CA ALA A 159 -2.11 -1.41 -7.18
C ALA A 159 -0.96 -1.87 -6.27
N PRO A 160 -0.78 -1.28 -5.08
CA PRO A 160 0.23 -1.72 -4.14
C PRO A 160 -0.10 -3.11 -3.56
N LYS A 161 0.91 -3.82 -3.06
CA LYS A 161 0.72 -5.06 -2.31
C LYS A 161 0.74 -4.78 -0.82
N ILE A 162 -0.32 -5.15 -0.12
CA ILE A 162 -0.41 -5.03 1.34
C ILE A 162 -0.36 -6.43 1.96
N ARG A 163 0.52 -6.61 2.93
CA ARG A 163 0.69 -7.86 3.67
C ARG A 163 0.82 -7.59 5.16
N LEU A 164 0.19 -8.43 5.96
CA LEU A 164 0.26 -8.37 7.41
C LEU A 164 0.84 -9.69 7.94
N ARG A 165 2.06 -9.64 8.51
CA ARG A 165 2.77 -10.81 9.04
C ARG A 165 3.01 -11.90 7.98
N GLY A 166 3.37 -11.50 6.74
CA GLY A 166 3.63 -12.38 5.62
C GLY A 166 2.35 -12.93 4.95
N ASN A 167 2.53 -13.85 4.01
CA ASN A 167 1.42 -14.52 3.33
C ASN A 167 0.83 -15.62 4.19
N SER A 168 -0.49 -15.69 4.28
CA SER A 168 -1.21 -16.79 4.97
C SER A 168 -1.64 -17.91 4.03
N SER A 169 -1.51 -17.73 2.73
CA SER A 169 -1.88 -18.71 1.71
C SER A 169 -0.75 -18.86 0.69
N LEU A 170 -0.59 -20.05 0.17
CA LEU A 170 0.32 -20.35 -0.94
C LEU A 170 -0.23 -19.89 -2.29
N ARG A 171 -1.54 -19.59 -2.38
CA ARG A 171 -2.14 -19.11 -3.63
C ARG A 171 -1.55 -17.74 -4.01
N GLN A 172 -1.19 -17.63 -5.28
CA GLN A 172 -0.74 -16.38 -5.85
C GLN A 172 -1.93 -15.43 -6.11
N GLY A 173 -1.72 -14.13 -6.00
CA GLY A 173 -2.72 -13.10 -6.20
C GLY A 173 -2.85 -12.16 -5.00
N ASN A 174 -3.10 -10.88 -5.28
CA ASN A 174 -3.15 -9.86 -4.24
C ASN A 174 -4.30 -10.09 -3.27
N ALA A 175 -5.52 -10.29 -3.78
CA ALA A 175 -6.73 -10.45 -2.99
C ALA A 175 -6.69 -11.62 -1.98
N THR A 176 -5.87 -12.66 -2.24
CA THR A 176 -5.79 -13.85 -1.38
C THR A 176 -5.15 -13.55 -0.02
N ASN A 177 -4.14 -12.69 -0.01
CA ASN A 177 -3.30 -12.43 1.15
C ASN A 177 -3.44 -11.00 1.71
N GLU A 178 -4.37 -10.21 1.19
CA GLU A 178 -4.66 -8.87 1.71
C GLU A 178 -5.48 -8.90 3.00
N PRO A 179 -5.30 -7.91 3.90
CA PRO A 179 -6.15 -7.73 5.06
C PRO A 179 -7.58 -7.33 4.65
N LEU A 180 -8.54 -7.56 5.54
CA LEU A 180 -9.90 -7.09 5.38
C LEU A 180 -9.98 -5.60 5.74
N TYR A 181 -10.72 -4.82 4.95
CA TYR A 181 -10.96 -3.40 5.21
C TYR A 181 -12.37 -3.20 5.75
N VAL A 182 -12.47 -2.54 6.90
CA VAL A 182 -13.76 -2.27 7.56
C VAL A 182 -13.85 -0.80 7.90
N MET A 183 -14.86 -0.10 7.38
CA MET A 183 -15.08 1.32 7.64
C MET A 183 -16.42 1.55 8.32
N ASP A 184 -16.39 2.17 9.50
CA ASP A 184 -17.59 2.43 10.34
C ASP A 184 -18.46 1.16 10.58
N GLY A 185 -17.82 -0.03 10.63
CA GLY A 185 -18.46 -1.32 10.82
C GLY A 185 -18.94 -2.02 9.54
N GLN A 186 -18.77 -1.40 8.37
CA GLN A 186 -19.08 -1.98 7.06
C GLN A 186 -17.79 -2.50 6.40
N ILE A 187 -17.85 -3.68 5.77
CA ILE A 187 -16.77 -4.18 4.91
C ILE A 187 -16.80 -3.39 3.61
N ILE A 188 -15.64 -2.84 3.23
CA ILE A 188 -15.40 -2.12 1.97
C ILE A 188 -14.41 -2.88 1.09
N SER A 189 -14.40 -2.59 -0.21
CA SER A 189 -13.44 -3.17 -1.16
C SER A 189 -12.02 -2.62 -0.95
N ALA A 190 -11.02 -3.30 -1.51
CA ALA A 190 -9.64 -2.80 -1.50
C ALA A 190 -9.53 -1.51 -2.33
N GLU A 191 -10.23 -1.43 -3.45
CA GLU A 191 -10.27 -0.27 -4.33
C GLU A 191 -10.83 0.94 -3.57
N THR A 192 -11.96 0.78 -2.87
CA THR A 192 -12.53 1.82 -2.01
C THR A 192 -11.53 2.27 -0.95
N PHE A 193 -10.80 1.33 -0.32
CA PHE A 193 -9.78 1.66 0.66
C PHE A 193 -8.61 2.47 0.03
N TYR A 194 -8.10 2.08 -1.13
CA TYR A 194 -7.00 2.78 -1.80
C TYR A 194 -7.37 4.21 -2.19
N ASN A 195 -8.65 4.43 -2.47
CA ASN A 195 -9.21 5.72 -2.87
C ASN A 195 -9.71 6.57 -1.68
N LEU A 196 -9.53 6.16 -0.41
CA LEU A 196 -9.89 6.99 0.73
C LEU A 196 -9.00 8.24 0.84
N ASN A 197 -9.62 9.34 1.24
CA ASN A 197 -8.89 10.55 1.63
C ASN A 197 -8.46 10.44 3.10
N PRO A 198 -7.14 10.51 3.42
CA PRO A 198 -6.66 10.45 4.80
C PRO A 198 -7.32 11.47 5.75
N SER A 199 -7.65 12.67 5.27
CA SER A 199 -8.29 13.72 6.08
C SER A 199 -9.73 13.41 6.49
N ASP A 200 -10.39 12.42 5.84
CA ASP A 200 -11.73 11.96 6.19
C ASP A 200 -11.72 10.87 7.27
N ILE A 201 -10.53 10.42 7.67
CA ILE A 201 -10.33 9.36 8.64
C ILE A 201 -9.97 9.97 9.99
N LYS A 202 -10.70 9.56 11.04
CA LYS A 202 -10.43 9.96 12.41
C LYS A 202 -9.41 9.04 13.08
N ASP A 203 -9.59 7.72 12.91
CA ASP A 203 -8.80 6.70 13.57
C ASP A 203 -8.71 5.45 12.68
N MET A 204 -7.58 4.78 12.74
CA MET A 204 -7.35 3.53 12.02
C MET A 204 -6.64 2.55 12.94
N LYS A 205 -7.14 1.31 13.00
CA LYS A 205 -6.61 0.23 13.82
C LYS A 205 -6.29 -0.98 12.97
N VAL A 206 -5.16 -1.60 13.25
CA VAL A 206 -4.74 -2.85 12.60
C VAL A 206 -4.87 -3.99 13.59
N LEU A 207 -5.77 -4.93 13.30
CA LEU A 207 -6.04 -6.14 14.09
C LEU A 207 -5.21 -7.27 13.50
N LYS A 208 -4.31 -7.86 14.31
CA LYS A 208 -3.29 -8.78 13.80
C LYS A 208 -3.47 -10.22 14.23
N ASP A 209 -4.12 -10.45 15.38
CA ASP A 209 -4.25 -11.79 15.97
C ASP A 209 -5.66 -12.41 15.80
N ALA A 210 -5.78 -13.68 16.11
CA ALA A 210 -7.02 -14.41 15.95
C ALA A 210 -8.16 -13.86 16.84
N THR A 211 -7.87 -13.38 18.05
CA THR A 211 -8.90 -12.85 18.97
C THR A 211 -9.51 -11.56 18.43
N ALA A 212 -8.72 -10.69 17.85
CA ALA A 212 -9.18 -9.45 17.26
C ALA A 212 -9.92 -9.70 15.93
N CYS A 213 -9.51 -10.71 15.16
CA CYS A 213 -10.03 -11.00 13.82
C CYS A 213 -11.25 -11.94 13.79
N ALA A 214 -11.41 -12.82 14.79
CA ALA A 214 -12.43 -13.87 14.76
C ALA A 214 -13.88 -13.36 14.59
N LEU A 215 -14.17 -12.13 15.03
CA LEU A 215 -15.48 -11.49 14.81
C LEU A 215 -15.83 -11.29 13.33
N TYR A 216 -14.82 -11.17 12.46
CA TYR A 216 -15.02 -10.98 11.02
C TYR A 216 -15.00 -12.32 10.24
N GLY A 217 -14.77 -13.44 10.94
CA GLY A 217 -14.86 -14.80 10.42
C GLY A 217 -13.89 -15.10 9.28
N VAL A 218 -14.38 -15.83 8.28
CA VAL A 218 -13.57 -16.35 7.15
C VAL A 218 -12.92 -15.27 6.25
N LYS A 219 -13.33 -14.03 6.35
CA LYS A 219 -12.75 -12.91 5.59
C LYS A 219 -11.52 -12.30 6.26
N ALA A 220 -11.34 -12.49 7.56
CA ALA A 220 -10.34 -11.81 8.37
C ALA A 220 -9.05 -12.62 8.61
N ALA A 221 -8.84 -13.69 7.87
CA ALA A 221 -7.70 -14.58 8.04
C ALA A 221 -6.32 -13.88 7.91
N ASN A 222 -6.27 -12.78 7.15
CA ASN A 222 -5.06 -12.00 6.91
C ASN A 222 -4.95 -10.75 7.80
N GLY A 223 -5.78 -10.63 8.84
CA GLY A 223 -5.90 -9.42 9.64
C GLY A 223 -7.00 -8.48 9.16
N VAL A 224 -7.23 -7.43 9.92
CA VAL A 224 -8.27 -6.43 9.64
C VAL A 224 -7.71 -5.03 9.82
N ILE A 225 -8.02 -4.13 8.90
CA ILE A 225 -7.81 -2.69 9.04
C ILE A 225 -9.17 -2.06 9.31
N GLU A 226 -9.40 -1.68 10.58
CA GLU A 226 -10.61 -0.96 11.01
C GLU A 226 -10.40 0.54 10.86
N ILE A 227 -11.33 1.20 10.19
CA ILE A 227 -11.31 2.62 9.87
C ILE A 227 -12.53 3.30 10.48
N THR A 228 -12.28 4.36 11.24
CA THR A 228 -13.33 5.23 11.77
C THR A 228 -13.27 6.56 11.03
N SER A 229 -14.38 6.97 10.44
CA SER A 229 -14.43 8.24 9.70
C SER A 229 -14.59 9.45 10.61
N GLN A 230 -14.24 10.63 10.09
CA GLN A 230 -14.49 11.91 10.74
C GLN A 230 -15.98 12.12 10.98
N ARG A 231 -16.32 12.72 12.14
CA ARG A 231 -17.70 12.98 12.55
C ARG A 231 -17.92 14.47 12.82
N GLY A 232 -19.19 14.87 12.84
CA GLY A 232 -19.59 16.17 13.30
C GLY A 232 -19.34 16.37 14.80
N HIS A 233 -19.41 17.61 15.26
CA HIS A 233 -19.36 17.97 16.67
C HIS A 233 -20.49 18.92 17.01
N SER A 234 -20.91 18.93 18.26
CA SER A 234 -21.89 19.91 18.75
C SER A 234 -21.22 21.27 18.93
N GLY A 235 -21.70 22.29 18.23
CA GLY A 235 -21.17 23.65 18.28
C GLY A 235 -21.32 24.38 16.96
N ALA A 236 -20.69 25.55 16.86
CA ALA A 236 -20.67 26.34 15.64
C ALA A 236 -20.01 25.56 14.49
N PRO A 237 -20.46 25.73 13.25
CA PRO A 237 -19.82 25.12 12.09
C PRO A 237 -18.34 25.52 11.98
N LEU A 238 -17.48 24.57 11.80
CA LEU A 238 -16.07 24.76 11.49
C LEU A 238 -15.81 24.35 10.05
N ILE A 239 -15.22 25.25 9.29
CA ILE A 239 -14.76 24.99 7.92
C ILE A 239 -13.26 24.82 7.97
N ASN A 240 -12.77 23.71 7.44
CA ASN A 240 -11.35 23.46 7.28
C ASN A 240 -11.03 23.31 5.79
N TYR A 241 -10.02 24.05 5.32
CA TYR A 241 -9.43 23.91 4.01
C TYR A 241 -7.97 23.53 4.13
N SER A 242 -7.58 22.41 3.55
CA SER A 242 -6.19 21.99 3.47
C SER A 242 -5.76 21.77 2.02
N THR A 243 -4.54 22.18 1.71
CA THR A 243 -3.95 21.92 0.39
C THR A 243 -2.48 21.53 0.50
N ASN A 244 -2.09 20.58 -0.34
CA ASN A 244 -0.71 20.17 -0.54
C ASN A 244 -0.41 20.33 -2.04
N MET A 245 0.55 21.18 -2.39
CA MET A 245 0.96 21.41 -3.78
C MET A 245 2.47 21.21 -3.91
N GLY A 246 2.92 20.59 -5.00
CA GLY A 246 4.33 20.34 -5.14
C GLY A 246 4.73 19.67 -6.45
N VAL A 247 5.92 19.12 -6.41
CA VAL A 247 6.57 18.49 -7.56
C VAL A 247 6.99 17.08 -7.20
N THR A 248 6.59 16.13 -8.05
CA THR A 248 7.13 14.77 -8.08
C THR A 248 8.31 14.76 -9.06
N THR A 249 9.47 14.32 -8.61
CA THR A 249 10.66 14.28 -9.46
C THR A 249 10.73 12.99 -10.28
N ARG A 250 11.66 12.91 -11.22
CA ARG A 250 11.88 11.75 -12.11
C ARG A 250 12.24 10.46 -11.36
N GLY A 251 12.66 10.56 -10.11
CA GLY A 251 13.15 9.44 -9.32
C GLY A 251 14.64 9.14 -9.53
N ARG A 252 15.08 8.03 -8.95
CA ARG A 252 16.48 7.60 -9.02
C ARG A 252 16.77 7.04 -10.42
N ARG A 253 17.94 7.38 -10.98
CA ARG A 253 18.50 6.69 -12.14
C ARG A 253 18.96 5.29 -11.67
N GLY A 254 18.39 4.25 -12.24
CA GLY A 254 18.74 2.86 -11.92
C GLY A 254 20.05 2.43 -12.60
N LEU A 255 19.94 1.80 -13.76
CA LEU A 255 21.10 1.39 -14.54
C LEU A 255 21.80 2.57 -15.19
N LYS A 256 23.13 2.58 -15.13
CA LYS A 256 23.95 3.46 -15.95
C LYS A 256 24.14 2.83 -17.32
N MET A 257 23.68 3.50 -18.37
CA MET A 257 23.83 3.05 -19.75
C MET A 257 25.12 3.55 -20.39
N MET A 258 25.50 2.95 -21.50
CA MET A 258 26.71 3.31 -22.25
C MET A 258 26.66 4.74 -22.81
N THR A 259 27.81 5.34 -22.92
CA THR A 259 28.06 6.51 -23.79
C THR A 259 28.13 6.07 -25.25
N SER A 260 28.03 7.02 -26.19
CA SER A 260 28.14 6.74 -27.62
C SER A 260 29.46 6.08 -28.00
N ALA A 261 30.55 6.50 -27.38
CA ALA A 261 31.85 5.92 -27.63
C ALA A 261 31.95 4.47 -27.19
N GLU A 262 31.42 4.16 -25.96
CA GLU A 262 31.37 2.79 -25.42
C GLU A 262 30.47 1.89 -26.28
N LYS A 263 29.30 2.43 -26.68
CA LYS A 263 28.30 1.68 -27.45
C LYS A 263 28.82 1.32 -28.87
N LEU A 264 29.38 2.27 -29.58
CA LEU A 264 29.95 2.06 -30.92
C LEU A 264 31.13 1.06 -30.89
N GLU A 265 31.92 1.08 -29.81
CA GLU A 265 32.99 0.09 -29.61
C GLU A 265 32.45 -1.32 -29.32
N LEU A 266 31.39 -1.44 -28.50
CA LEU A 266 30.72 -2.73 -28.27
C LEU A 266 30.18 -3.33 -29.58
N GLU A 267 29.54 -2.51 -30.41
CA GLU A 267 29.03 -2.93 -31.74
C GLU A 267 30.14 -3.39 -32.66
N ARG A 268 31.26 -2.67 -32.64
CA ARG A 268 32.43 -3.06 -33.43
C ARG A 268 32.96 -4.44 -33.00
N LEU A 269 33.10 -4.68 -31.70
CA LEU A 269 33.60 -5.92 -31.14
C LEU A 269 32.65 -7.10 -31.37
N ILE A 270 31.35 -6.89 -31.30
CA ILE A 270 30.34 -7.91 -31.59
C ILE A 270 30.22 -8.20 -33.08
N GLY A 271 30.44 -7.19 -33.95
CA GLY A 271 30.53 -7.39 -35.39
C GLY A 271 29.19 -7.54 -36.11
N ASN A 272 28.10 -6.96 -35.57
CA ASN A 272 26.78 -7.00 -36.22
C ASN A 272 26.67 -5.93 -37.32
N VAL A 273 26.44 -6.38 -38.55
CA VAL A 273 26.39 -5.54 -39.79
C VAL A 273 25.26 -4.52 -39.80
N GLU A 274 24.24 -4.71 -38.99
CA GLU A 274 23.09 -3.80 -38.87
C GLU A 274 23.37 -2.62 -37.94
N THR A 275 24.51 -2.60 -37.25
CA THR A 275 24.85 -1.56 -36.27
C THR A 275 25.90 -0.60 -36.82
N PRO A 276 25.81 0.72 -36.53
CA PRO A 276 26.72 1.73 -37.07
C PRO A 276 28.18 1.54 -36.60
N GLY A 277 28.37 1.07 -35.35
CA GLY A 277 29.68 0.86 -34.79
C GLY A 277 30.53 -0.17 -35.56
N TYR A 278 29.90 -1.23 -36.07
CA TYR A 278 30.56 -2.20 -36.94
C TYR A 278 30.54 -1.77 -38.42
N ARG A 279 29.36 -1.37 -38.95
CA ARG A 279 29.13 -1.06 -40.36
C ARG A 279 30.04 0.07 -40.91
N TYR A 280 30.43 1.01 -40.04
CA TYR A 280 31.34 2.09 -40.43
C TYR A 280 32.77 1.88 -39.91
N SER A 281 33.07 0.72 -39.31
CA SER A 281 34.41 0.38 -38.83
C SER A 281 35.39 0.00 -39.94
N GLU A 282 36.68 0.18 -39.68
CA GLU A 282 37.74 -0.33 -40.53
C GLU A 282 37.64 -1.86 -40.70
N ASP A 283 37.29 -2.61 -39.61
CA ASP A 283 37.12 -4.07 -39.63
C ASP A 283 36.10 -4.51 -40.66
N TYR A 284 34.96 -3.83 -40.77
CA TYR A 284 33.93 -4.10 -41.73
C TYR A 284 34.43 -3.84 -43.17
N TYR A 285 35.04 -2.69 -43.45
CA TYR A 285 35.52 -2.36 -44.79
C TYR A 285 36.63 -3.28 -45.24
N ARG A 286 37.57 -3.63 -44.38
CA ARG A 286 38.62 -4.62 -44.68
C ARG A 286 38.10 -6.01 -44.96
N LYS A 287 37.07 -6.44 -44.22
CA LYS A 287 36.45 -7.77 -44.38
C LYS A 287 35.65 -7.89 -45.69
N TYR A 288 34.86 -6.92 -46.04
CA TYR A 288 33.90 -7.00 -47.13
C TYR A 288 34.35 -6.31 -48.41
N PHE A 289 35.30 -5.39 -48.36
CA PHE A 289 35.76 -4.56 -49.46
C PHE A 289 37.29 -4.58 -49.66
N ALA A 290 37.97 -5.63 -49.24
CA ALA A 290 39.43 -5.74 -49.25
C ALA A 290 40.07 -5.45 -50.61
N ASN A 291 39.40 -5.78 -51.70
CA ASN A 291 39.87 -5.60 -53.08
C ASN A 291 39.33 -4.32 -53.75
N ASN A 292 38.63 -3.45 -53.03
CA ASN A 292 38.06 -2.21 -53.59
C ASN A 292 39.14 -1.16 -53.75
N PRO A 293 39.37 -0.56 -54.92
CA PRO A 293 40.42 0.47 -55.12
C PRO A 293 40.19 1.72 -54.24
N ASN A 294 38.96 1.98 -53.80
CA ASN A 294 38.57 3.11 -52.94
C ASN A 294 38.56 2.76 -51.45
N LEU A 295 39.12 1.63 -51.04
CA LEU A 295 39.05 1.13 -49.64
C LEU A 295 39.53 2.20 -48.65
N ALA A 296 40.60 2.90 -48.90
CA ALA A 296 41.12 3.92 -47.99
C ALA A 296 40.16 5.11 -47.80
N SER A 297 39.49 5.55 -48.88
CA SER A 297 38.48 6.61 -48.79
C SER A 297 37.26 6.12 -48.03
N MET A 298 36.79 4.88 -48.27
CA MET A 298 35.68 4.29 -47.56
C MET A 298 35.94 4.16 -46.06
N ILE A 299 37.16 3.79 -45.65
CA ILE A 299 37.55 3.77 -44.25
C ILE A 299 37.57 5.17 -43.65
N ALA A 300 38.10 6.18 -44.35
CA ALA A 300 38.13 7.57 -43.89
C ALA A 300 36.69 8.11 -43.73
N ASP A 301 35.81 7.86 -44.70
CA ASP A 301 34.42 8.29 -44.65
C ASP A 301 33.65 7.60 -43.50
N GLY A 302 33.92 6.30 -43.30
CA GLY A 302 33.38 5.55 -42.16
C GLY A 302 33.83 6.11 -40.82
N GLN A 303 35.13 6.44 -40.69
CA GLN A 303 35.65 7.02 -39.48
C GLN A 303 35.04 8.40 -39.18
N ASN A 304 34.85 9.24 -40.19
CA ASN A 304 34.16 10.53 -40.05
C ASN A 304 32.73 10.38 -39.54
N LYS A 305 32.00 9.35 -40.03
CA LYS A 305 30.64 9.01 -39.53
C LYS A 305 30.67 8.57 -38.09
N LEU A 306 31.57 7.66 -37.71
CA LEU A 306 31.77 7.24 -36.33
C LEU A 306 32.09 8.39 -35.38
N ASP A 307 32.98 9.30 -35.80
CA ASP A 307 33.36 10.46 -35.02
C ASP A 307 32.16 11.43 -34.85
N SER A 308 31.34 11.59 -35.87
CA SER A 308 30.09 12.35 -35.76
C SER A 308 29.13 11.73 -34.75
N LEU A 309 28.96 10.41 -34.76
CA LEU A 309 28.10 9.69 -33.81
C LEU A 309 28.67 9.72 -32.38
N ARG A 310 29.98 9.62 -32.20
CA ARG A 310 30.64 9.69 -30.88
C ARG A 310 30.42 11.03 -30.18
N ASN A 311 30.23 12.11 -30.93
CA ASN A 311 29.99 13.46 -30.40
C ASN A 311 28.54 13.67 -29.91
N ILE A 312 27.62 12.78 -30.26
CA ILE A 312 26.25 12.80 -29.79
C ILE A 312 26.17 11.93 -28.53
N ASN A 313 25.61 12.44 -27.43
CA ASN A 313 25.37 11.66 -26.22
C ASN A 313 24.01 12.07 -25.64
N THR A 314 22.95 11.53 -26.21
CA THR A 314 21.57 11.78 -25.77
C THR A 314 21.30 11.08 -24.44
N ASP A 315 20.94 11.83 -23.42
CA ASP A 315 20.53 11.31 -22.12
C ASP A 315 19.04 10.99 -22.13
N TRP A 316 18.71 9.78 -22.58
CA TRP A 316 17.31 9.35 -22.71
C TRP A 316 16.55 9.33 -21.39
N PHE A 317 17.22 9.16 -20.24
CA PHE A 317 16.58 9.30 -18.94
C PHE A 317 16.03 10.72 -18.72
N ASN A 318 16.79 11.74 -19.10
CA ASN A 318 16.36 13.13 -18.98
C ASN A 318 15.39 13.54 -20.08
N GLU A 319 15.47 12.91 -21.28
CA GLU A 319 14.63 13.21 -22.42
C GLU A 319 13.22 12.60 -22.32
N LEU A 320 13.08 11.42 -21.72
CA LEU A 320 11.84 10.66 -21.61
C LEU A 320 11.12 10.86 -20.27
N LEU A 321 11.86 11.15 -19.21
CA LEU A 321 11.29 11.38 -17.89
C LEU A 321 11.23 12.87 -17.55
N ARG A 322 10.14 13.27 -16.92
CA ARG A 322 9.90 14.65 -16.48
C ARG A 322 9.63 14.74 -14.99
N ASN A 323 9.84 15.91 -14.43
CA ASN A 323 9.25 16.28 -13.17
C ASN A 323 7.77 16.59 -13.42
N SER A 324 6.91 16.19 -12.51
CA SER A 324 5.48 16.34 -12.65
C SER A 324 4.86 17.07 -11.47
N PHE A 325 3.68 17.63 -11.68
CA PHE A 325 2.98 18.36 -10.65
C PHE A 325 2.16 17.41 -9.77
N TYR A 326 2.09 17.73 -8.46
CA TYR A 326 1.24 17.10 -7.46
C TYR A 326 0.39 18.16 -6.79
N GLN A 327 -0.91 17.90 -6.64
CA GLN A 327 -1.79 18.73 -5.81
C GLN A 327 -2.86 17.88 -5.13
N ARG A 328 -3.22 18.28 -3.92
CA ARG A 328 -4.36 17.77 -3.17
C ARG A 328 -5.04 18.93 -2.47
N HIS A 329 -6.36 19.02 -2.63
CA HIS A 329 -7.21 19.99 -1.97
C HIS A 329 -8.28 19.25 -1.18
N ASN A 330 -8.53 19.66 0.03
CA ASN A 330 -9.57 19.11 0.87
C ASN A 330 -10.32 20.26 1.55
N LEU A 331 -11.63 20.27 1.40
CA LEU A 331 -12.55 21.20 2.07
C LEU A 331 -13.48 20.38 2.94
N SER A 332 -13.54 20.67 4.23
CA SER A 332 -14.47 20.00 5.13
C SER A 332 -15.26 21.00 5.98
N LEU A 333 -16.48 20.60 6.27
CA LEU A 333 -17.42 21.33 7.13
C LEU A 333 -17.92 20.38 8.21
N ARG A 334 -17.75 20.73 9.49
CA ARG A 334 -18.25 19.94 10.61
C ARG A 334 -18.98 20.84 11.61
N GLY A 335 -20.09 20.35 12.15
CA GLY A 335 -20.87 21.12 13.12
C GLY A 335 -22.11 20.36 13.57
N GLY A 336 -23.02 21.07 14.24
CA GLY A 336 -24.28 20.53 14.68
C GLY A 336 -24.71 21.01 16.03
N ASN A 337 -25.66 20.30 16.60
CA ASN A 337 -26.19 20.56 17.94
C ASN A 337 -26.15 19.28 18.79
N GLU A 338 -26.72 19.28 20.00
CA GLU A 338 -26.74 18.14 20.92
C GLU A 338 -27.52 16.93 20.39
N ARG A 339 -28.32 17.08 19.34
CA ARG A 339 -29.14 16.01 18.77
C ARG A 339 -28.64 15.52 17.42
N THR A 340 -28.15 16.46 16.58
CA THR A 340 -27.75 16.17 15.22
C THR A 340 -26.39 16.78 14.98
N THR A 341 -25.42 15.97 14.57
CA THR A 341 -24.10 16.44 14.13
C THR A 341 -23.86 15.99 12.70
N TYR A 342 -23.07 16.77 11.97
CA TYR A 342 -22.76 16.49 10.58
C TYR A 342 -21.30 16.77 10.26
N PHE A 343 -20.76 15.98 9.34
CA PHE A 343 -19.49 16.17 8.69
C PHE A 343 -19.69 16.05 7.19
N LEU A 344 -19.22 17.02 6.43
CA LEU A 344 -19.22 17.02 4.97
C LEU A 344 -17.79 17.31 4.52
N SER A 345 -17.26 16.52 3.59
CA SER A 345 -15.99 16.81 2.93
C SER A 345 -16.11 16.69 1.41
N ALA A 346 -15.27 17.47 0.72
CA ALA A 346 -15.03 17.38 -0.70
C ALA A 346 -13.52 17.46 -0.93
N ASN A 347 -12.99 16.54 -1.73
CA ASN A 347 -11.57 16.50 -2.02
C ASN A 347 -11.30 16.36 -3.53
N TYR A 348 -10.16 16.90 -3.93
CA TYR A 348 -9.60 16.77 -5.27
C TYR A 348 -8.11 16.49 -5.15
N SER A 349 -7.60 15.56 -5.91
CA SER A 349 -6.17 15.30 -6.03
C SER A 349 -5.77 15.02 -7.47
N TYR A 350 -4.57 15.48 -7.82
CA TYR A 350 -3.92 15.23 -9.10
C TYR A 350 -2.47 14.88 -8.85
N GLN A 351 -1.99 13.84 -9.49
CA GLN A 351 -0.60 13.47 -9.54
C GLN A 351 -0.22 13.14 -10.97
N GLY A 352 0.74 13.89 -11.52
CA GLY A 352 1.38 13.53 -12.78
C GLY A 352 2.44 12.44 -12.54
N GLY A 353 2.55 11.50 -13.48
CA GLY A 353 3.63 10.54 -13.53
C GLY A 353 4.90 11.14 -14.16
N ARG A 354 6.01 10.41 -14.01
CA ARG A 354 7.30 10.80 -14.60
C ARG A 354 7.35 10.65 -16.12
N ILE A 355 6.49 9.79 -16.69
CA ILE A 355 6.33 9.60 -18.14
C ILE A 355 5.25 10.57 -18.62
N GLU A 356 5.42 11.15 -19.81
CA GLU A 356 4.42 12.02 -20.42
C GLU A 356 3.13 11.24 -20.71
N GLY A 357 1.97 11.85 -20.41
CA GLY A 357 0.67 11.20 -20.55
C GLY A 357 0.28 10.25 -19.41
N ASN A 358 1.19 9.97 -18.45
CA ASN A 358 0.82 9.25 -17.23
C ASN A 358 0.37 10.25 -16.17
N ASP A 359 -0.87 10.12 -15.70
CA ASP A 359 -1.42 10.92 -14.61
C ASP A 359 -2.59 10.20 -13.92
N LYS A 360 -2.83 10.57 -12.66
CA LYS A 360 -3.98 10.12 -11.88
C LYS A 360 -4.70 11.32 -11.27
N GLN A 361 -6.01 11.38 -11.48
CA GLN A 361 -6.91 12.36 -10.90
C GLN A 361 -7.91 11.66 -10.01
N ARG A 362 -8.28 12.28 -8.90
CA ARG A 362 -9.32 11.77 -8.01
C ARG A 362 -10.15 12.90 -7.44
N MET A 363 -11.45 12.70 -7.41
CA MET A 363 -12.44 13.53 -6.74
C MET A 363 -13.20 12.67 -5.75
N GLY A 364 -13.51 13.21 -4.58
CA GLY A 364 -14.28 12.49 -3.59
C GLY A 364 -15.18 13.43 -2.78
N ILE A 365 -16.30 12.89 -2.33
CA ILE A 365 -17.23 13.55 -1.40
C ILE A 365 -17.57 12.56 -0.29
N ARG A 366 -17.73 13.08 0.91
CA ARG A 366 -18.22 12.32 2.06
C ARG A 366 -19.20 13.13 2.88
N LEU A 367 -20.31 12.50 3.26
CA LEU A 367 -21.29 13.04 4.18
C LEU A 367 -21.52 12.06 5.32
N ASN A 368 -21.33 12.50 6.56
CA ASN A 368 -21.72 11.75 7.74
C ASN A 368 -22.72 12.57 8.53
N VAL A 369 -23.82 11.95 8.91
CA VAL A 369 -24.86 12.55 9.76
C VAL A 369 -25.11 11.62 10.93
N ASP A 370 -25.01 12.15 12.12
CA ASP A 370 -25.27 11.45 13.37
C ASP A 370 -26.48 12.08 14.05
N GLN A 371 -27.46 11.22 14.39
CA GLN A 371 -28.72 11.63 14.98
C GLN A 371 -28.98 10.91 16.29
N LYS A 372 -29.14 11.63 17.37
CA LYS A 372 -29.59 11.08 18.65
C LYS A 372 -31.09 10.79 18.63
N LEU A 373 -31.49 9.60 18.98
CA LEU A 373 -32.89 9.13 19.04
C LEU A 373 -33.43 9.24 20.48
N GLY A 374 -33.57 10.48 20.98
CA GLY A 374 -33.99 10.74 22.35
C GLY A 374 -33.00 10.16 23.37
N LYS A 375 -33.54 9.38 24.34
CA LYS A 375 -32.73 8.69 25.37
C LYS A 375 -32.46 7.22 25.03
N ILE A 376 -33.07 6.69 23.98
CA ILE A 376 -33.09 5.26 23.68
C ILE A 376 -32.07 4.83 22.63
N GLY A 377 -31.45 5.79 21.97
CA GLY A 377 -30.55 5.35 20.93
C GLY A 377 -29.95 6.46 20.07
N TYR A 378 -29.38 6.01 18.99
CA TYR A 378 -28.55 6.78 18.11
C TYR A 378 -28.56 6.18 16.70
N ALA A 379 -28.60 7.01 15.68
CA ALA A 379 -28.53 6.62 14.28
C ALA A 379 -27.40 7.36 13.56
N MET A 380 -26.73 6.70 12.67
CA MET A 380 -25.70 7.23 11.79
C MET A 380 -26.03 6.94 10.35
N LEU A 381 -25.76 7.90 9.48
CA LEU A 381 -25.77 7.71 8.03
C LEU A 381 -24.44 8.22 7.49
N GLY A 382 -23.77 7.37 6.73
CA GLY A 382 -22.60 7.74 5.96
C GLY A 382 -22.86 7.57 4.46
N VAL A 383 -22.46 8.55 3.66
CA VAL A 383 -22.50 8.51 2.21
C VAL A 383 -21.13 8.88 1.68
N THR A 384 -20.60 8.08 0.77
CA THR A 384 -19.31 8.31 0.13
C THR A 384 -19.48 8.19 -1.38
N GLY A 385 -18.86 9.10 -2.12
CA GLY A 385 -18.77 9.01 -3.57
C GLY A 385 -17.36 9.35 -3.99
N SER A 386 -16.77 8.60 -4.92
CA SER A 386 -15.48 8.93 -5.51
C SER A 386 -15.45 8.66 -7.02
N TYR A 387 -14.60 9.41 -7.69
CA TYR A 387 -14.26 9.27 -9.09
C TYR A 387 -12.75 9.34 -9.22
N SER A 388 -12.15 8.32 -9.79
CA SER A 388 -10.72 8.28 -10.10
C SER A 388 -10.53 8.01 -11.59
N LYS A 389 -9.59 8.72 -12.21
CA LYS A 389 -9.17 8.50 -13.59
C LYS A 389 -7.66 8.38 -13.63
N THR A 390 -7.17 7.31 -14.25
CA THR A 390 -5.76 7.06 -14.49
C THR A 390 -5.50 6.95 -15.98
N ASN A 391 -4.57 7.74 -16.49
CA ASN A 391 -4.06 7.63 -17.85
C ASN A 391 -2.69 6.96 -17.80
N THR A 392 -2.47 5.99 -18.69
CA THR A 392 -1.20 5.25 -18.78
C THR A 392 -0.81 5.15 -20.26
N PRO A 393 0.28 5.77 -20.68
CA PRO A 393 0.73 5.75 -22.06
C PRO A 393 1.60 4.52 -22.39
N ASN A 394 1.36 3.38 -21.77
CA ASN A 394 2.23 2.22 -21.90
C ASN A 394 1.72 1.24 -22.94
N GLY A 395 2.59 0.87 -23.87
CA GLY A 395 2.38 -0.23 -24.80
C GLY A 395 3.19 -1.47 -24.43
N THR A 396 2.78 -2.62 -24.91
CA THR A 396 3.43 -3.90 -24.63
C THR A 396 4.82 -4.04 -25.26
N SER A 397 5.17 -3.26 -26.30
CA SER A 397 6.43 -3.38 -27.03
C SER A 397 7.24 -2.10 -27.13
N SER A 398 6.72 -0.99 -26.66
CA SER A 398 7.39 0.33 -26.63
C SER A 398 7.00 1.10 -25.37
N ASP A 399 7.06 0.42 -24.22
CA ASP A 399 6.92 1.07 -22.93
C ASP A 399 7.97 2.19 -22.82
N PRO A 400 7.57 3.46 -22.66
CA PRO A 400 8.50 4.56 -22.49
C PRO A 400 9.52 4.35 -21.35
N SER A 401 9.18 3.54 -20.34
CA SER A 401 10.10 3.21 -19.27
C SER A 401 11.21 2.25 -19.71
N SER A 402 10.98 1.38 -20.70
CA SER A 402 12.00 0.52 -21.29
C SER A 402 12.83 1.24 -22.35
N LEU A 403 12.21 2.15 -23.12
CA LEU A 403 12.91 2.94 -24.15
C LEU A 403 14.11 3.73 -23.59
N ILE A 404 14.06 4.16 -22.33
CA ILE A 404 15.16 4.83 -21.62
C ILE A 404 16.45 4.00 -21.68
N TYR A 405 16.32 2.68 -21.67
CA TYR A 405 17.41 1.72 -21.61
C TYR A 405 17.69 1.03 -22.96
N GLU A 406 16.83 1.26 -23.96
CA GLU A 406 16.94 0.64 -25.28
C GLU A 406 17.46 1.58 -26.35
N LEU A 407 17.11 2.87 -26.28
CA LEU A 407 17.54 3.85 -27.25
C LEU A 407 19.05 4.13 -27.12
N ASN A 408 19.77 4.13 -28.24
CA ASN A 408 21.20 4.35 -28.22
C ASN A 408 21.57 5.81 -27.94
N PRO A 409 22.68 6.07 -27.27
CA PRO A 409 23.08 7.42 -26.90
C PRO A 409 23.47 8.30 -28.10
N TYR A 410 23.87 7.71 -29.21
CA TYR A 410 24.16 8.42 -30.48
C TYR A 410 22.90 8.73 -31.30
N GLU A 411 21.72 8.31 -30.85
CA GLU A 411 20.43 8.61 -31.47
C GLU A 411 19.84 9.93 -30.97
N GLN A 412 19.02 10.56 -31.78
CA GLN A 412 18.35 11.84 -31.48
C GLN A 412 16.83 11.71 -31.68
N LYS A 413 16.08 12.66 -31.18
CA LYS A 413 14.61 12.73 -31.38
C LYS A 413 14.21 12.94 -32.84
N THR A 414 15.15 13.38 -33.66
CA THR A 414 14.97 13.61 -35.10
C THR A 414 15.71 12.53 -35.88
N GLY A 415 15.09 12.02 -36.92
CA GLY A 415 15.69 10.98 -37.76
C GLY A 415 15.24 9.56 -37.38
N GLU A 416 15.68 8.62 -38.18
CA GLU A 416 15.41 7.19 -38.02
C GLU A 416 16.32 6.63 -36.91
N LEU A 417 15.77 5.70 -36.13
CA LEU A 417 16.44 5.08 -35.01
C LEU A 417 17.12 3.76 -35.41
N TRP A 418 18.39 3.60 -35.06
CA TRP A 418 19.11 2.33 -35.21
C TRP A 418 18.61 1.23 -34.29
N SER A 419 18.16 1.61 -33.06
CA SER A 419 17.56 0.69 -32.10
C SER A 419 16.20 0.14 -32.56
N TYR A 420 15.49 0.89 -33.41
CA TYR A 420 14.20 0.55 -33.98
C TYR A 420 14.16 0.90 -35.46
N PRO A 421 14.73 0.06 -36.36
CA PRO A 421 14.83 0.35 -37.78
C PRO A 421 13.49 0.67 -38.40
N GLY A 422 13.45 1.69 -39.27
CA GLY A 422 12.23 2.17 -39.92
C GLY A 422 11.31 3.02 -39.05
N GLN A 423 11.74 3.38 -37.84
CA GLN A 423 10.96 4.20 -36.91
C GLN A 423 11.72 5.48 -36.52
N THR A 424 10.98 6.54 -36.28
CA THR A 424 11.50 7.74 -35.60
C THR A 424 11.11 7.71 -34.12
N TYR A 425 11.74 8.53 -33.30
CA TYR A 425 11.33 8.73 -31.90
C TYR A 425 9.84 9.07 -31.79
N LYS A 426 9.33 9.92 -32.68
CA LYS A 426 7.92 10.32 -32.70
C LYS A 426 6.99 9.14 -32.99
N ASP A 427 7.42 8.18 -33.82
CA ASP A 427 6.63 7.00 -34.15
C ASP A 427 6.54 6.04 -32.96
N LEU A 428 7.57 5.98 -32.10
CA LEU A 428 7.56 5.17 -30.89
C LEU A 428 6.73 5.79 -29.77
N MET A 429 6.64 7.14 -29.72
CA MET A 429 5.87 7.83 -28.69
C MET A 429 4.39 7.89 -29.05
N ASN A 430 3.52 7.83 -28.05
CA ASN A 430 2.06 7.90 -28.19
C ASN A 430 1.42 6.79 -29.04
N GLN A 431 2.11 5.67 -29.20
CA GLN A 431 1.59 4.51 -29.94
C GLN A 431 0.53 3.71 -29.20
N TYR A 432 0.40 3.93 -27.90
CA TYR A 432 -0.51 3.20 -27.05
C TYR A 432 -1.15 4.14 -26.05
N SER A 433 -2.42 4.00 -25.84
CA SER A 433 -3.13 4.70 -24.75
C SER A 433 -3.94 3.72 -23.93
N ALA A 434 -3.81 3.83 -22.60
CA ALA A 434 -4.66 3.14 -21.65
C ALA A 434 -5.26 4.17 -20.69
N GLU A 435 -6.54 4.04 -20.49
CA GLU A 435 -7.32 4.84 -19.55
C GLU A 435 -8.08 3.90 -18.63
N SER A 436 -8.00 4.11 -17.31
CA SER A 436 -8.84 3.45 -16.33
C SER A 436 -9.63 4.49 -15.54
N THR A 437 -10.90 4.20 -15.32
CA THR A 437 -11.81 5.06 -14.55
C THR A 437 -12.50 4.22 -13.50
N ASP A 438 -12.35 4.62 -12.22
CA ASP A 438 -13.00 4.00 -11.08
C ASP A 438 -14.09 4.95 -10.57
N LYS A 439 -15.30 4.45 -10.45
CA LYS A 439 -16.46 5.17 -9.89
C LYS A 439 -16.99 4.38 -8.71
N GLU A 440 -16.99 5.02 -7.56
CA GLU A 440 -17.38 4.38 -6.32
C GLU A 440 -18.54 5.12 -5.69
N PHE A 441 -19.44 4.37 -5.11
CA PHE A 441 -20.56 4.88 -4.33
C PHE A 441 -20.82 3.96 -3.15
N GLY A 442 -20.74 4.52 -1.95
CA GLY A 442 -20.99 3.79 -0.70
C GLY A 442 -22.06 4.48 0.15
N VAL A 443 -22.96 3.68 0.70
CA VAL A 443 -23.92 4.14 1.72
C VAL A 443 -23.86 3.18 2.87
N ASN A 444 -23.72 3.69 4.10
CA ASN A 444 -23.83 2.89 5.31
C ASN A 444 -24.75 3.56 6.33
N GLY A 445 -25.59 2.75 6.93
CA GLY A 445 -26.46 3.12 8.05
C GLY A 445 -26.11 2.31 9.28
N ASN A 446 -26.09 2.95 10.44
CA ASN A 446 -25.95 2.29 11.74
C ASN A 446 -27.00 2.82 12.68
N ILE A 447 -27.73 1.92 13.35
CA ILE A 447 -28.68 2.25 14.40
C ILE A 447 -28.28 1.48 15.64
N THR A 448 -28.08 2.17 16.75
CA THR A 448 -27.86 1.55 18.06
C THR A 448 -28.95 1.97 19.02
N LEU A 449 -29.58 0.99 19.66
CA LEU A 449 -30.64 1.18 20.63
C LEU A 449 -30.23 0.62 21.98
N SER A 450 -30.27 1.45 23.03
CA SER A 450 -30.04 1.05 24.42
C SER A 450 -31.39 0.73 25.05
N LEU A 451 -31.79 -0.53 24.99
CA LEU A 451 -33.14 -0.98 25.40
C LEU A 451 -33.29 -1.13 26.90
N LEU A 452 -32.27 -1.60 27.57
CA LEU A 452 -32.18 -1.78 29.01
C LEU A 452 -30.79 -1.29 29.50
N PRO A 453 -30.63 -0.97 30.79
CA PRO A 453 -29.31 -0.64 31.33
C PRO A 453 -28.29 -1.74 31.06
N GLY A 454 -27.29 -1.42 30.25
CA GLY A 454 -26.25 -2.35 29.84
C GLY A 454 -26.55 -3.18 28.60
N LEU A 455 -27.76 -3.15 28.02
CA LEU A 455 -28.11 -3.87 26.81
C LEU A 455 -28.26 -2.94 25.61
N ASP A 456 -27.35 -3.04 24.68
CA ASP A 456 -27.36 -2.32 23.41
C ASP A 456 -27.60 -3.27 22.24
N ILE A 457 -28.50 -2.92 21.33
CA ILE A 457 -28.70 -3.57 20.05
C ILE A 457 -28.24 -2.63 18.95
N ALA A 458 -27.27 -3.06 18.18
CA ALA A 458 -26.74 -2.33 17.03
C ALA A 458 -27.05 -3.06 15.74
N ALA A 459 -27.55 -2.35 14.74
CA ALA A 459 -27.73 -2.84 13.38
C ALA A 459 -26.95 -1.93 12.42
N VAL A 460 -26.07 -2.51 11.64
CA VAL A 460 -25.29 -1.86 10.58
C VAL A 460 -25.70 -2.48 9.26
N ALA A 461 -26.01 -1.67 8.26
CA ALA A 461 -26.23 -2.13 6.90
C ALA A 461 -25.58 -1.15 5.91
N GLY A 462 -25.04 -1.67 4.83
CA GLY A 462 -24.45 -0.83 3.82
C GLY A 462 -24.32 -1.52 2.48
N ILE A 463 -24.13 -0.67 1.46
CA ILE A 463 -23.80 -1.03 0.10
C ILE A 463 -22.52 -0.30 -0.30
N ASP A 464 -21.62 -1.03 -0.95
CA ASP A 464 -20.41 -0.51 -1.57
C ASP A 464 -20.44 -0.94 -3.04
N PHE A 465 -20.51 0.03 -3.95
CA PHE A 465 -20.62 -0.17 -5.38
C PHE A 465 -19.39 0.43 -6.05
N VAL A 466 -18.67 -0.41 -6.81
CA VAL A 466 -17.48 -0.02 -7.58
C VAL A 466 -17.69 -0.38 -9.03
N LEU A 467 -17.46 0.59 -9.90
CA LEU A 467 -17.50 0.44 -11.35
C LEU A 467 -16.14 0.84 -11.90
N ASP A 468 -15.36 -0.17 -12.33
CA ASP A 468 -14.08 0.01 -12.99
C ASP A 468 -14.26 -0.13 -14.49
N GLU A 469 -13.91 0.88 -15.24
CA GLU A 469 -13.91 0.86 -16.69
C GLU A 469 -12.47 1.08 -17.18
N SER A 470 -11.94 0.16 -17.97
CA SER A 470 -10.64 0.33 -18.63
C SER A 470 -10.78 0.29 -20.14
N HIS A 471 -9.97 1.11 -20.77
CA HIS A 471 -9.91 1.23 -22.22
C HIS A 471 -8.45 1.23 -22.66
N GLN A 472 -8.12 0.42 -23.67
CA GLN A 472 -6.78 0.32 -24.21
C GLN A 472 -6.87 0.37 -25.75
N PHE A 473 -5.94 1.11 -26.35
CA PHE A 473 -5.86 1.26 -27.79
C PHE A 473 -4.41 1.24 -28.26
N THR A 474 -4.13 0.41 -29.27
CA THR A 474 -2.88 0.37 -30.02
C THR A 474 -3.20 0.59 -31.49
N PRO A 475 -2.71 1.66 -32.15
CA PRO A 475 -2.97 1.92 -33.54
C PRO A 475 -2.26 0.92 -34.46
N SER A 476 -2.74 0.74 -35.70
CA SER A 476 -2.13 -0.14 -36.69
C SER A 476 -0.70 0.27 -37.07
N THR A 477 -0.35 1.53 -36.85
CA THR A 477 0.98 2.11 -37.14
C THR A 477 1.97 1.85 -36.01
N ALA A 478 1.54 1.30 -34.88
CA ALA A 478 2.44 0.98 -33.74
C ALA A 478 3.52 -0.01 -34.20
N TYR A 479 4.74 0.18 -33.67
CA TYR A 479 5.87 -0.70 -33.96
C TYR A 479 5.54 -2.18 -33.72
N SER A 480 4.86 -2.50 -32.62
CA SER A 480 4.40 -3.84 -32.30
C SER A 480 3.46 -4.44 -33.34
N GLU A 481 2.65 -3.62 -34.00
CA GLU A 481 1.70 -4.05 -35.02
C GLU A 481 2.38 -4.17 -36.37
N THR A 482 3.26 -3.24 -36.72
CA THR A 482 3.96 -3.23 -38.01
C THR A 482 5.00 -4.33 -38.15
N HIS A 483 5.62 -4.75 -37.02
CA HIS A 483 6.68 -5.78 -36.99
C HIS A 483 6.20 -7.15 -36.47
N SER A 484 4.90 -7.32 -36.25
CA SER A 484 4.32 -8.59 -35.74
C SER A 484 4.10 -9.66 -36.83
N GLY A 485 4.38 -9.38 -38.10
CA GLY A 485 4.02 -10.25 -39.22
C GLY A 485 2.52 -10.30 -39.56
N VAL A 486 1.70 -9.51 -38.85
CA VAL A 486 0.23 -9.45 -39.01
C VAL A 486 -0.11 -8.65 -40.25
N PRO A 487 -1.03 -9.12 -41.12
CA PRO A 487 -1.53 -8.37 -42.30
C PRO A 487 -2.10 -7.00 -41.88
N GLU A 488 -1.92 -5.98 -42.72
CA GLU A 488 -2.33 -4.59 -42.43
C GLU A 488 -3.80 -4.47 -42.02
N VAL A 489 -4.71 -5.20 -42.67
CA VAL A 489 -6.15 -5.21 -42.38
C VAL A 489 -6.50 -5.75 -40.99
N ALA A 490 -5.57 -6.46 -40.35
CA ALA A 490 -5.75 -7.02 -39.02
C ALA A 490 -4.95 -6.26 -37.94
N ARG A 491 -4.19 -5.22 -38.29
CA ARG A 491 -3.40 -4.41 -37.35
C ARG A 491 -4.27 -3.43 -36.59
N GLY A 492 -3.79 -3.10 -35.39
CA GLY A 492 -4.45 -2.24 -34.40
C GLY A 492 -5.34 -3.03 -33.47
N ILE A 493 -5.27 -2.67 -32.21
CA ILE A 493 -5.96 -3.36 -31.11
C ILE A 493 -6.81 -2.35 -30.34
N TYR A 494 -8.05 -2.72 -30.09
CA TYR A 494 -8.95 -1.99 -29.20
C TYR A 494 -9.45 -2.94 -28.12
N SER A 495 -9.23 -2.61 -26.86
CA SER A 495 -9.73 -3.38 -25.73
C SER A 495 -10.53 -2.49 -24.79
N LYS A 496 -11.68 -2.97 -24.36
CA LYS A 496 -12.50 -2.34 -23.34
C LYS A 496 -12.92 -3.37 -22.30
N SER A 497 -12.73 -3.03 -21.03
CA SER A 497 -13.20 -3.84 -19.90
C SER A 497 -14.11 -2.98 -19.01
N LYS A 498 -15.14 -3.62 -18.47
CA LYS A 498 -16.02 -3.04 -17.48
C LYS A 498 -16.23 -4.07 -16.38
N ASN A 499 -15.76 -3.75 -15.19
CA ASN A 499 -15.94 -4.55 -13.99
C ASN A 499 -16.88 -3.82 -13.03
N THR A 500 -17.94 -4.50 -12.60
CA THR A 500 -18.90 -3.95 -11.64
C THR A 500 -18.87 -4.85 -10.40
N THR A 501 -18.45 -4.29 -9.28
CA THR A 501 -18.46 -4.97 -7.98
C THR A 501 -19.52 -4.34 -7.09
N THR A 502 -20.43 -5.15 -6.58
CA THR A 502 -21.44 -4.72 -5.61
C THR A 502 -21.28 -5.54 -4.34
N ASN A 503 -20.97 -4.88 -3.23
CA ASN A 503 -20.88 -5.48 -1.92
C ASN A 503 -22.05 -4.99 -1.05
N ILE A 504 -22.88 -5.91 -0.59
CA ILE A 504 -23.93 -5.63 0.39
C ILE A 504 -23.52 -6.28 1.71
N SER A 505 -23.54 -5.51 2.78
CA SER A 505 -23.25 -6.01 4.12
C SER A 505 -24.36 -5.62 5.09
N ALA A 506 -24.72 -6.54 5.97
CA ALA A 506 -25.61 -6.29 7.08
C ALA A 506 -25.10 -7.04 8.32
N ASN A 507 -25.10 -6.36 9.46
CA ASN A 507 -24.71 -6.94 10.75
C ASN A 507 -25.72 -6.50 11.81
N VAL A 508 -26.17 -7.44 12.61
CA VAL A 508 -26.98 -7.16 13.81
C VAL A 508 -26.24 -7.72 15.01
N ARG A 509 -26.06 -6.90 16.05
CA ARG A 509 -25.35 -7.27 17.26
C ARG A 509 -26.15 -6.84 18.50
N ALA A 510 -26.31 -7.77 19.44
CA ALA A 510 -26.80 -7.48 20.79
C ALA A 510 -25.61 -7.58 21.75
N THR A 511 -25.34 -6.52 22.50
CA THR A 511 -24.24 -6.45 23.47
C THR A 511 -24.80 -6.14 24.86
N TYR A 512 -24.47 -6.98 25.83
CA TYR A 512 -24.78 -6.76 27.24
C TYR A 512 -23.47 -6.50 28.00
N THR A 513 -23.38 -5.35 28.65
CA THR A 513 -22.23 -4.96 29.47
C THR A 513 -22.69 -4.60 30.88
N ARG A 514 -22.05 -5.18 31.87
CA ARG A 514 -22.39 -4.91 33.27
C ARG A 514 -21.17 -5.05 34.19
N THR A 515 -21.00 -4.08 35.09
CA THR A 515 -20.04 -4.16 36.18
C THR A 515 -20.75 -4.61 37.46
N PHE A 516 -20.22 -5.66 38.11
CA PHE A 516 -20.72 -6.19 39.39
C PHE A 516 -19.71 -5.89 40.49
N ASN A 517 -20.17 -5.41 41.62
CA ASN A 517 -19.36 -5.12 42.82
C ASN A 517 -18.12 -4.24 42.54
N GLU A 518 -18.16 -3.45 41.49
CA GLU A 518 -17.07 -2.54 41.05
C GLU A 518 -15.76 -3.26 40.65
N ILE A 519 -15.74 -4.60 40.63
CA ILE A 519 -14.54 -5.42 40.39
C ILE A 519 -14.68 -6.44 39.26
N HIS A 520 -15.92 -6.75 38.84
CA HIS A 520 -16.19 -7.70 37.78
C HIS A 520 -16.86 -7.00 36.61
N ASP A 521 -16.13 -6.81 35.53
CA ASP A 521 -16.67 -6.28 34.29
C ASP A 521 -16.98 -7.42 33.32
N LEU A 522 -18.26 -7.57 32.96
CA LEU A 522 -18.73 -8.59 32.01
C LEU A 522 -19.25 -7.92 30.75
N THR A 523 -18.80 -8.37 29.60
CA THR A 523 -19.34 -8.03 28.28
C THR A 523 -19.68 -9.31 27.55
N PHE A 524 -20.91 -9.43 27.11
CA PHE A 524 -21.37 -10.51 26.25
C PHE A 524 -21.99 -9.92 25.00
N SER A 525 -21.58 -10.40 23.81
CA SER A 525 -22.16 -9.99 22.53
C SER A 525 -22.58 -11.21 21.72
N ALA A 526 -23.75 -11.14 21.10
CA ALA A 526 -24.16 -12.05 20.04
C ALA A 526 -24.31 -11.26 18.74
N ASN A 527 -23.84 -11.80 17.63
CA ASN A 527 -23.89 -11.14 16.33
C ASN A 527 -24.32 -12.09 15.21
N MET A 528 -24.97 -11.52 14.20
CA MET A 528 -25.32 -12.17 12.95
C MET A 528 -24.90 -11.24 11.80
N ASP A 529 -24.16 -11.78 10.84
CA ASP A 529 -23.65 -11.04 9.68
C ASP A 529 -24.17 -11.67 8.38
N TYR A 530 -24.43 -10.83 7.40
CA TYR A 530 -24.74 -11.22 6.03
C TYR A 530 -23.89 -10.40 5.06
N TYR A 531 -23.27 -11.09 4.09
CA TYR A 531 -22.49 -10.47 3.02
C TYR A 531 -22.92 -11.06 1.67
N ASP A 532 -23.11 -10.19 0.68
CA ASP A 532 -23.38 -10.56 -0.72
C ASP A 532 -22.41 -9.75 -1.59
N THR A 533 -21.47 -10.43 -2.23
CA THR A 533 -20.55 -9.84 -3.20
C THR A 533 -20.94 -10.35 -4.58
N ASN A 534 -21.25 -9.43 -5.48
CA ASN A 534 -21.53 -9.72 -6.89
C ASN A 534 -20.51 -9.01 -7.77
N ILE A 535 -19.81 -9.77 -8.60
CA ILE A 535 -18.82 -9.28 -9.54
C ILE A 535 -19.31 -9.61 -10.95
N ASP A 536 -19.48 -8.59 -11.76
CA ASP A 536 -19.92 -8.67 -13.15
C ASP A 536 -18.81 -8.05 -14.02
N ASN A 537 -18.14 -8.88 -14.82
CA ASN A 537 -17.05 -8.41 -15.67
C ASN A 537 -17.45 -8.61 -17.13
N LEU A 538 -17.27 -7.57 -17.94
CA LEU A 538 -17.41 -7.61 -19.38
C LEU A 538 -16.13 -7.08 -20.02
N SER A 539 -15.46 -7.89 -20.79
CA SER A 539 -14.25 -7.54 -21.50
C SER A 539 -14.39 -7.86 -23.00
N THR A 540 -13.99 -6.92 -23.84
CA THR A 540 -13.99 -7.07 -25.29
C THR A 540 -12.63 -6.65 -25.83
N THR A 541 -12.03 -7.47 -26.70
CA THR A 541 -10.83 -7.13 -27.48
C THR A 541 -11.12 -7.34 -28.94
N GLY A 542 -10.94 -6.29 -29.72
CA GLY A 542 -11.09 -6.30 -31.18
C GLY A 542 -9.81 -5.87 -31.86
N TYR A 543 -9.67 -6.27 -33.11
CA TYR A 543 -8.48 -6.07 -33.95
C TYR A 543 -8.85 -5.43 -35.27
N GLY A 544 -7.84 -4.98 -36.01
CA GLY A 544 -8.04 -4.36 -37.33
C GLY A 544 -8.69 -2.98 -37.25
N VAL A 545 -8.48 -2.25 -36.15
CA VAL A 545 -9.08 -0.93 -35.91
C VAL A 545 -8.37 0.20 -36.65
N GLY A 546 -7.25 -0.08 -37.32
CA GLY A 546 -6.47 0.94 -38.00
C GLY A 546 -5.91 1.97 -37.00
N THR A 547 -6.07 3.24 -37.32
CA THR A 547 -5.65 4.37 -36.46
C THR A 547 -6.79 4.98 -35.66
N LEU A 548 -8.00 4.39 -35.72
CA LEU A 548 -9.19 4.93 -35.06
C LEU A 548 -9.36 4.31 -33.65
N ASN A 549 -9.27 5.14 -32.62
CA ASN A 549 -9.55 4.76 -31.25
C ASN A 549 -11.07 4.63 -31.00
N SER A 550 -11.69 3.63 -31.63
CA SER A 550 -13.13 3.39 -31.53
C SER A 550 -13.48 1.91 -31.68
N ALA A 551 -14.39 1.42 -30.83
CA ALA A 551 -14.96 0.08 -30.98
C ALA A 551 -15.67 -0.13 -32.34
N ALA A 552 -16.20 0.92 -32.93
CA ALA A 552 -16.86 0.85 -34.24
C ALA A 552 -15.89 0.53 -35.42
N ALA A 553 -14.58 0.75 -35.20
CA ALA A 553 -13.54 0.45 -36.17
C ALA A 553 -13.08 -1.00 -36.16
N ILE A 554 -13.54 -1.83 -35.21
CA ILE A 554 -13.16 -3.25 -35.09
C ILE A 554 -13.55 -4.00 -36.36
N ASN A 555 -12.57 -4.67 -36.98
CA ASN A 555 -12.82 -5.50 -38.13
C ASN A 555 -13.44 -6.85 -37.72
N GLN A 556 -14.75 -6.98 -37.86
CA GLN A 556 -15.51 -8.16 -37.44
C GLN A 556 -15.31 -9.36 -38.38
N SER A 557 -14.70 -9.18 -39.55
CA SER A 557 -14.45 -10.27 -40.50
C SER A 557 -13.20 -11.10 -40.18
N LEU A 558 -12.39 -10.68 -39.18
CA LEU A 558 -11.17 -11.35 -38.81
C LEU A 558 -11.43 -12.67 -38.09
N THR A 559 -10.61 -13.67 -38.41
CA THR A 559 -10.65 -15.03 -37.85
C THR A 559 -9.34 -15.39 -37.12
N GLY A 560 -9.26 -16.60 -36.59
CA GLY A 560 -8.04 -17.09 -35.91
C GLY A 560 -7.72 -16.31 -34.64
N SER A 561 -6.43 -16.02 -34.43
CA SER A 561 -5.92 -15.32 -33.22
C SER A 561 -6.40 -13.88 -33.10
N ARG A 562 -6.75 -13.23 -34.24
CA ARG A 562 -7.19 -11.83 -34.35
C ARG A 562 -8.73 -11.67 -34.43
N ARG A 563 -9.49 -12.75 -34.21
CA ARG A 563 -10.95 -12.63 -34.07
C ARG A 563 -11.32 -11.78 -32.86
N VAL A 564 -12.50 -11.17 -32.92
CA VAL A 564 -13.06 -10.46 -31.76
C VAL A 564 -13.19 -11.44 -30.59
N LYS A 565 -12.64 -11.04 -29.43
CA LYS A 565 -12.72 -11.81 -28.18
C LYS A 565 -13.65 -11.07 -27.22
N MET A 566 -14.62 -11.81 -26.67
CA MET A 566 -15.52 -11.28 -25.65
C MET A 566 -15.54 -12.26 -24.47
N SER A 567 -15.47 -11.73 -23.26
CA SER A 567 -15.58 -12.50 -22.02
C SER A 567 -16.49 -11.77 -21.04
N ALA A 568 -17.42 -12.50 -20.41
CA ALA A 568 -18.40 -11.94 -19.49
C ALA A 568 -18.56 -12.85 -18.25
N PRO A 569 -17.51 -13.11 -17.50
CA PRO A 569 -17.62 -13.92 -16.28
C PRO A 569 -18.39 -13.16 -15.20
N ARG A 570 -19.19 -13.93 -14.45
CA ARG A 570 -19.90 -13.47 -13.26
C ARG A 570 -19.48 -14.31 -12.07
N ASP A 571 -19.22 -13.66 -10.96
CA ASP A 571 -18.98 -14.34 -9.69
C ASP A 571 -19.91 -13.77 -8.61
N LYS A 572 -20.49 -14.66 -7.83
CA LYS A 572 -21.39 -14.29 -6.74
C LYS A 572 -21.07 -15.08 -5.49
N ASN A 573 -20.68 -14.37 -4.43
CA ASN A 573 -20.33 -14.95 -3.15
C ASN A 573 -21.25 -14.42 -2.05
N ARG A 574 -21.99 -15.33 -1.41
CA ARG A 574 -22.84 -15.04 -0.25
C ARG A 574 -22.29 -15.70 0.99
N GLN A 575 -22.32 -14.98 2.08
CA GLN A 575 -21.88 -15.48 3.37
C GLN A 575 -22.87 -15.09 4.44
N LEU A 576 -23.12 -16.03 5.36
CA LEU A 576 -23.92 -15.84 6.57
C LEU A 576 -23.09 -16.27 7.77
N GLY A 577 -22.89 -15.38 8.73
CA GLY A 577 -22.15 -15.64 9.96
C GLY A 577 -23.05 -15.50 11.19
N ILE A 578 -22.87 -16.37 12.17
CA ILE A 578 -23.48 -16.27 13.50
C ILE A 578 -22.37 -16.47 14.52
N GLY A 579 -22.28 -15.58 15.50
CA GLY A 579 -21.21 -15.64 16.47
C GLY A 579 -21.50 -14.95 17.78
N GLY A 580 -20.53 -15.04 18.66
CA GLY A 580 -20.59 -14.37 19.96
C GLY A 580 -19.21 -14.06 20.53
N VAL A 581 -19.20 -13.14 21.47
CA VAL A 581 -18.03 -12.66 22.19
C VAL A 581 -18.32 -12.66 23.67
N LEU A 582 -17.40 -13.17 24.46
CA LEU A 582 -17.36 -13.06 25.90
C LEU A 582 -16.12 -12.28 26.30
N GLY A 583 -16.30 -11.16 26.95
CA GLY A 583 -15.25 -10.36 27.60
C GLY A 583 -15.48 -10.36 29.10
N TYR A 584 -14.46 -10.64 29.89
CA TYR A 584 -14.50 -10.57 31.34
C TYR A 584 -13.22 -9.95 31.88
N SER A 585 -13.37 -8.94 32.73
CA SER A 585 -12.25 -8.31 33.41
C SER A 585 -12.47 -8.38 34.92
N LEU A 586 -11.49 -8.90 35.63
CA LEU A 586 -11.48 -8.98 37.08
C LEU A 586 -10.45 -7.97 37.65
N LEU A 587 -10.94 -7.05 38.50
CA LEU A 587 -10.14 -5.99 39.13
C LEU A 587 -9.38 -5.12 38.11
N SER A 588 -9.80 -5.06 36.85
CA SER A 588 -9.07 -4.47 35.73
C SER A 588 -7.63 -4.99 35.58
N THR A 589 -7.32 -6.14 36.22
CA THR A 589 -6.00 -6.76 36.30
C THR A 589 -5.90 -8.04 35.48
N TYR A 590 -6.96 -8.84 35.48
CA TYR A 590 -7.04 -10.08 34.72
C TYR A 590 -8.17 -9.97 33.69
N ASP A 591 -7.83 -10.12 32.44
CA ASP A 591 -8.73 -9.98 31.33
C ASP A 591 -8.85 -11.32 30.59
N LEU A 592 -10.08 -11.73 30.27
CA LEU A 592 -10.43 -12.86 29.40
C LEU A 592 -11.26 -12.34 28.25
N TYR A 593 -10.88 -12.72 27.03
CA TYR A 593 -11.65 -12.45 25.83
C TYR A 593 -11.79 -13.74 25.01
N ALA A 594 -13.01 -14.16 24.74
CA ALA A 594 -13.28 -15.35 23.96
C ALA A 594 -14.26 -15.05 22.84
N THR A 595 -13.99 -15.57 21.65
CA THR A 595 -14.85 -15.42 20.48
C THR A 595 -15.16 -16.77 19.87
N TYR A 596 -16.39 -16.91 19.37
CA TYR A 596 -16.81 -18.04 18.55
C TYR A 596 -17.66 -17.55 17.40
N LYS A 597 -17.41 -18.04 16.20
CA LYS A 597 -18.17 -17.69 15.00
C LYS A 597 -18.32 -18.92 14.10
N ALA A 598 -19.52 -19.11 13.55
CA ALA A 598 -19.79 -20.07 12.50
C ALA A 598 -20.21 -19.31 11.24
N ASP A 599 -19.48 -19.51 10.14
CA ASP A 599 -19.72 -18.85 8.85
C ASP A 599 -20.09 -19.90 7.80
N ALA A 600 -21.19 -19.67 7.09
CA ALA A 600 -21.56 -20.40 5.89
C ALA A 600 -21.19 -19.61 4.65
N SER A 601 -20.60 -20.24 3.64
CA SER A 601 -20.24 -19.61 2.37
C SER A 601 -20.78 -20.36 1.17
N SER A 602 -21.31 -19.61 0.18
CA SER A 602 -21.87 -20.19 -1.06
C SER A 602 -20.80 -20.73 -2.02
N VAL A 603 -19.53 -20.36 -1.83
CA VAL A 603 -18.41 -20.86 -2.66
C VAL A 603 -17.99 -22.28 -2.30
N LEU A 604 -18.47 -22.82 -1.18
CA LEU A 604 -18.18 -24.17 -0.72
C LEU A 604 -19.29 -25.16 -1.10
N PRO A 605 -18.96 -26.45 -1.21
CA PRO A 605 -19.94 -27.51 -1.40
C PRO A 605 -21.02 -27.49 -0.33
N SER A 606 -22.25 -27.90 -0.65
CA SER A 606 -23.42 -27.76 0.19
C SER A 606 -23.27 -28.41 1.57
N ASP A 607 -22.59 -29.55 1.65
CA ASP A 607 -22.31 -30.32 2.86
C ASP A 607 -21.14 -29.74 3.70
N LYS A 608 -20.33 -28.82 3.14
CA LYS A 608 -19.12 -28.23 3.77
C LYS A 608 -19.21 -26.71 3.94
N ARG A 609 -20.40 -26.11 3.78
CA ARG A 609 -20.59 -24.65 3.82
C ARG A 609 -20.23 -24.00 5.15
N TRP A 610 -20.52 -24.70 6.27
CA TRP A 610 -20.32 -24.15 7.60
C TRP A 610 -18.91 -24.35 8.11
N ASN A 611 -18.24 -23.25 8.44
CA ASN A 611 -16.88 -23.19 8.99
C ASN A 611 -16.92 -22.55 10.37
N LYS A 612 -16.11 -23.06 11.29
CA LYS A 612 -16.02 -22.59 12.67
C LYS A 612 -14.71 -21.88 12.89
N ALA A 613 -14.77 -20.67 13.41
CA ALA A 613 -13.65 -19.90 13.91
C ALA A 613 -13.82 -19.65 15.40
N TRP A 614 -12.76 -19.71 16.18
CA TRP A 614 -12.81 -19.37 17.59
C TRP A 614 -11.43 -18.89 18.06
N ALA A 615 -11.42 -18.06 19.10
CA ALA A 615 -10.19 -17.60 19.71
C ALA A 615 -10.42 -17.26 21.17
N VAL A 616 -9.36 -17.43 21.96
CA VAL A 616 -9.31 -17.07 23.38
C VAL A 616 -8.07 -16.22 23.61
N GLY A 617 -8.23 -15.11 24.29
CA GLY A 617 -7.18 -14.19 24.69
C GLY A 617 -7.20 -13.96 26.20
N LEU A 618 -6.03 -13.90 26.82
CA LEU A 618 -5.82 -13.60 28.21
C LEU A 618 -4.94 -12.35 28.35
N GLY A 619 -5.32 -11.47 29.26
CA GLY A 619 -4.57 -10.29 29.63
C GLY A 619 -4.23 -10.30 31.11
N TRP A 620 -3.04 -9.86 31.47
CA TRP A 620 -2.62 -9.66 32.85
C TRP A 620 -1.90 -8.33 32.99
N THR A 621 -2.45 -7.44 33.83
CA THR A 621 -1.94 -6.09 34.07
C THR A 621 -1.40 -5.95 35.49
N PRO A 622 -0.17 -6.45 35.78
CA PRO A 622 0.41 -6.41 37.13
C PRO A 622 0.65 -5.00 37.68
N SER A 623 0.71 -3.98 36.81
CA SER A 623 0.81 -2.59 37.27
C SER A 623 -0.41 -2.11 38.07
N ASN A 624 -1.52 -2.83 38.06
CA ASN A 624 -2.72 -2.51 38.85
C ASN A 624 -2.62 -3.01 40.32
N TYR A 625 -1.64 -3.85 40.63
CA TYR A 625 -1.40 -4.24 42.05
C TYR A 625 -0.87 -3.08 42.86
N ALA A 626 -1.23 -3.04 44.15
CA ALA A 626 -0.87 -1.97 45.06
C ALA A 626 0.65 -1.69 45.13
N PHE A 627 1.50 -2.75 45.00
CA PHE A 627 2.94 -2.60 45.06
C PHE A 627 3.59 -2.01 43.79
N LEU A 628 2.87 -2.00 42.65
CA LEU A 628 3.33 -1.43 41.39
C LEU A 628 2.53 -0.16 40.98
N LYS A 629 1.33 0.05 41.50
CA LYS A 629 0.41 1.10 41.09
C LYS A 629 1.00 2.52 41.16
N ASP A 630 1.87 2.77 42.13
CA ASP A 630 2.53 4.07 42.30
C ASP A 630 4.05 4.02 42.01
N ASN A 631 4.47 3.00 41.24
CA ASN A 631 5.88 2.85 40.88
C ASN A 631 6.29 3.95 39.89
N LYS A 632 7.35 4.69 40.21
CA LYS A 632 7.85 5.80 39.40
C LYS A 632 8.60 5.35 38.15
N VAL A 633 9.04 4.09 38.09
CA VAL A 633 9.79 3.53 36.97
C VAL A 633 8.85 2.81 36.02
N ILE A 634 8.06 1.86 36.50
CA ILE A 634 7.10 1.08 35.72
C ILE A 634 5.72 1.72 35.92
N SER A 635 5.28 2.50 34.88
CA SER A 635 3.99 3.20 34.95
C SER A 635 2.83 2.32 34.50
N ARG A 636 3.09 1.40 33.56
CA ARG A 636 2.15 0.38 33.11
C ARG A 636 2.92 -0.87 32.69
N LEU A 637 2.39 -2.02 33.03
CA LEU A 637 2.88 -3.31 32.55
C LEU A 637 1.67 -4.20 32.28
N ASN A 638 1.58 -4.70 31.04
CA ASN A 638 0.53 -5.61 30.59
C ASN A 638 1.17 -6.76 29.81
N PHE A 639 0.82 -7.97 30.18
CA PHE A 639 1.11 -9.18 29.41
C PHE A 639 -0.17 -9.68 28.78
N LYS A 640 -0.08 -10.16 27.56
CA LYS A 640 -1.20 -10.69 26.80
C LYS A 640 -0.80 -11.95 26.05
N GLY A 641 -1.73 -12.87 25.94
CA GLY A 641 -1.53 -14.08 25.17
C GLY A 641 -2.82 -14.53 24.53
N SER A 642 -2.78 -14.97 23.28
CA SER A 642 -3.96 -15.47 22.60
C SER A 642 -3.66 -16.71 21.76
N TYR A 643 -4.69 -17.54 21.60
CA TYR A 643 -4.72 -18.67 20.71
C TYR A 643 -6.07 -18.73 20.00
N GLY A 644 -6.05 -19.01 18.69
CA GLY A 644 -7.29 -19.15 17.94
C GLY A 644 -7.12 -19.79 16.57
N ILE A 645 -8.26 -20.13 15.99
CA ILE A 645 -8.39 -20.73 14.66
C ILE A 645 -9.31 -19.83 13.85
N THR A 646 -8.83 -19.36 12.70
CA THR A 646 -9.61 -18.64 11.71
C THR A 646 -9.57 -19.39 10.38
N ALA A 647 -10.57 -19.20 9.54
CA ALA A 647 -10.63 -19.82 8.22
C ALA A 647 -10.37 -18.77 7.12
N ASN A 648 -9.81 -19.20 5.98
CA ASN A 648 -9.52 -18.32 4.83
C ASN A 648 -10.20 -18.85 3.57
N LEU A 649 -11.04 -18.02 2.96
CA LEU A 649 -11.69 -18.25 1.68
C LEU A 649 -11.43 -17.11 0.67
N ASN A 650 -10.53 -16.17 0.99
CA ASN A 650 -10.24 -15.06 0.09
C ASN A 650 -9.68 -15.56 -1.25
N GLY A 651 -10.20 -15.03 -2.35
CA GLY A 651 -9.79 -15.45 -3.69
C GLY A 651 -10.27 -16.85 -4.13
N VAL A 652 -11.24 -17.47 -3.40
CA VAL A 652 -11.93 -18.69 -3.84
C VAL A 652 -13.24 -18.29 -4.54
N SER A 653 -13.40 -18.71 -5.78
CA SER A 653 -14.63 -18.50 -6.56
C SER A 653 -15.54 -19.75 -6.57
N VAL A 654 -16.79 -19.56 -6.94
CA VAL A 654 -17.77 -20.67 -7.11
C VAL A 654 -17.29 -21.66 -8.18
N SER A 655 -16.60 -21.19 -9.22
CA SER A 655 -16.07 -22.06 -10.29
C SER A 655 -15.09 -23.13 -9.77
N THR A 656 -14.42 -22.88 -8.64
CA THR A 656 -13.52 -23.86 -8.00
C THR A 656 -14.26 -25.13 -7.55
N THR A 657 -15.54 -25.02 -7.22
CA THR A 657 -16.36 -26.15 -6.73
C THR A 657 -17.38 -26.67 -7.76
N THR A 658 -17.64 -25.89 -8.83
CA THR A 658 -18.63 -26.25 -9.87
C THR A 658 -18.03 -26.52 -11.24
N GLY A 659 -16.74 -26.19 -11.44
CA GLY A 659 -16.05 -26.23 -12.73
C GLY A 659 -16.37 -25.02 -13.60
N THR A 660 -15.56 -24.83 -14.62
CA THR A 660 -15.74 -23.78 -15.63
C THR A 660 -15.95 -24.41 -16.99
N PHE A 661 -17.02 -24.00 -17.67
CA PHE A 661 -17.36 -24.46 -19.00
C PHE A 661 -17.13 -23.32 -20.01
N SER A 662 -16.68 -23.63 -21.19
CA SER A 662 -16.56 -22.70 -22.31
C SER A 662 -17.00 -23.35 -23.61
N TYR A 663 -17.52 -22.54 -24.52
CA TYR A 663 -17.73 -23.04 -25.87
C TYR A 663 -16.39 -23.19 -26.58
N SER A 664 -16.14 -24.39 -27.09
CA SER A 664 -14.96 -24.69 -27.91
C SER A 664 -14.97 -23.88 -29.23
N THR A 665 -13.80 -23.69 -29.76
CA THR A 665 -13.65 -23.21 -31.15
C THR A 665 -13.96 -24.31 -32.18
N ASN A 666 -13.92 -25.56 -31.75
CA ASN A 666 -14.24 -26.72 -32.54
C ASN A 666 -15.76 -26.89 -32.60
N THR A 667 -16.25 -27.31 -33.74
CA THR A 667 -17.66 -27.67 -33.93
C THR A 667 -17.76 -29.19 -34.14
N TYR A 668 -18.89 -29.75 -33.69
CA TYR A 668 -19.28 -31.11 -34.00
C TYR A 668 -20.58 -31.05 -34.81
N GLU A 669 -20.58 -31.52 -36.06
CA GLU A 669 -21.71 -31.40 -36.99
C GLU A 669 -22.30 -29.96 -37.06
N ASP A 670 -21.43 -28.96 -37.24
CA ASP A 670 -21.76 -27.52 -37.21
C ASP A 670 -22.37 -26.99 -35.91
N GLN A 671 -22.40 -27.77 -34.86
CA GLN A 671 -22.85 -27.40 -33.50
C GLN A 671 -21.66 -26.95 -32.64
N ARG A 672 -21.85 -25.93 -31.86
CA ARG A 672 -20.84 -25.51 -30.87
C ARG A 672 -20.70 -26.52 -29.74
N VAL A 673 -19.50 -26.96 -29.48
CA VAL A 673 -19.20 -27.89 -28.40
C VAL A 673 -19.00 -27.11 -27.11
N LEU A 674 -19.66 -27.54 -26.02
CA LEU A 674 -19.42 -27.03 -24.68
C LEU A 674 -18.39 -27.93 -23.99
N GLU A 675 -17.24 -27.36 -23.64
CA GLU A 675 -16.14 -28.07 -22.99
C GLU A 675 -15.97 -27.63 -21.55
N LEU A 676 -15.73 -28.60 -20.65
CA LEU A 676 -15.29 -28.30 -19.27
C LEU A 676 -13.80 -27.89 -19.34
N ILE A 677 -13.47 -26.63 -19.07
CA ILE A 677 -12.09 -26.11 -19.20
C ILE A 677 -11.30 -26.15 -17.90
N SER A 678 -11.94 -26.37 -16.77
CA SER A 678 -11.27 -26.60 -15.49
C SER A 678 -12.01 -27.63 -14.65
N LEU A 679 -11.25 -28.54 -14.05
CA LEU A 679 -11.80 -29.47 -13.07
C LEU A 679 -12.25 -28.75 -11.82
N TYR A 680 -13.24 -29.31 -11.14
CA TYR A 680 -13.78 -28.85 -9.89
C TYR A 680 -13.48 -29.81 -8.74
N ASN A 681 -13.37 -29.24 -7.53
CA ASN A 681 -13.13 -30.01 -6.32
C ASN A 681 -14.36 -30.01 -5.42
N LYS A 682 -15.06 -31.15 -5.33
CA LYS A 682 -16.22 -31.36 -4.42
C LYS A 682 -15.81 -31.46 -2.95
N ASP A 683 -14.52 -31.70 -2.68
CA ASP A 683 -13.98 -31.85 -1.33
C ASP A 683 -13.30 -30.61 -0.79
N LEU A 684 -13.46 -29.48 -1.49
CA LEU A 684 -12.85 -28.21 -1.11
C LEU A 684 -13.28 -27.78 0.30
N LYS A 685 -12.27 -27.39 1.09
CA LYS A 685 -12.42 -26.82 2.44
C LYS A 685 -11.72 -25.46 2.50
N PRO A 686 -12.09 -24.58 3.44
CA PRO A 686 -11.29 -23.40 3.70
C PRO A 686 -9.91 -23.77 4.24
N GLU A 687 -8.93 -22.91 3.94
CA GLU A 687 -7.64 -22.95 4.63
C GLU A 687 -7.87 -22.59 6.11
N GLN A 688 -7.15 -23.23 7.03
CA GLN A 688 -7.27 -22.98 8.47
C GLN A 688 -6.00 -22.31 8.99
N ASN A 689 -6.12 -21.11 9.55
CA ASN A 689 -5.05 -20.40 10.23
C ASN A 689 -5.14 -20.62 11.74
N LYS A 690 -4.17 -21.34 12.31
CA LYS A 690 -3.97 -21.50 13.75
C LYS A 690 -2.92 -20.48 14.20
N SER A 691 -3.25 -19.61 15.12
CA SER A 691 -2.36 -18.55 15.60
C SER A 691 -2.16 -18.62 17.10
N VAL A 692 -0.90 -18.50 17.50
CA VAL A 692 -0.46 -18.23 18.88
C VAL A 692 0.17 -16.85 18.88
N ASP A 693 -0.27 -15.99 19.77
CA ASP A 693 0.28 -14.65 19.95
C ASP A 693 0.61 -14.41 21.43
N LEU A 694 1.79 -13.87 21.69
CA LEU A 694 2.24 -13.46 23.02
C LEU A 694 2.73 -12.03 22.97
N GLY A 695 2.27 -11.19 23.86
CA GLY A 695 2.61 -9.77 23.84
C GLY A 695 2.91 -9.23 25.24
N MET A 696 3.75 -8.21 25.28
CA MET A 696 4.05 -7.40 26.46
C MET A 696 4.00 -5.92 26.05
N SER A 697 3.25 -5.13 26.82
CA SER A 697 3.25 -3.66 26.72
C SER A 697 3.74 -3.08 28.03
N MET A 698 4.75 -2.22 27.97
CA MET A 698 5.37 -1.62 29.15
C MET A 698 5.60 -0.11 28.96
N ASP A 699 5.12 0.67 29.91
CA ASP A 699 5.41 2.10 29.98
C ASP A 699 6.37 2.38 31.13
N LEU A 700 7.48 3.02 30.83
CA LEU A 700 8.51 3.40 31.78
C LEU A 700 8.55 4.92 31.96
N PHE A 701 8.63 5.36 33.22
CA PHE A 701 8.76 6.78 33.61
C PHE A 701 7.64 7.68 33.06
N ASN A 702 6.50 7.14 32.61
CA ASN A 702 5.45 7.83 31.80
C ASN A 702 6.02 8.51 30.52
N ARG A 703 7.17 8.04 30.01
CA ARG A 703 7.87 8.63 28.85
C ARG A 703 8.26 7.65 27.78
N ILE A 704 8.47 6.39 28.13
CA ILE A 704 8.93 5.36 27.19
C ILE A 704 7.88 4.27 27.16
N THR A 705 7.34 3.98 26.00
CA THR A 705 6.45 2.86 25.72
C THR A 705 7.22 1.81 24.93
N LEU A 706 7.22 0.57 25.41
CA LEU A 706 7.80 -0.60 24.74
C LEU A 706 6.70 -1.64 24.53
N ASP A 707 6.47 -2.02 23.29
CA ASP A 707 5.59 -3.10 22.88
C ASP A 707 6.41 -4.21 22.23
N VAL A 708 6.24 -5.44 22.70
CA VAL A 708 6.91 -6.64 22.19
C VAL A 708 5.83 -7.68 21.89
N ASN A 709 5.76 -8.17 20.67
CA ASN A 709 4.81 -9.21 20.28
C ASN A 709 5.56 -10.34 19.58
N TYR A 710 5.37 -11.56 20.02
CA TYR A 710 5.76 -12.79 19.33
C TYR A 710 4.52 -13.44 18.75
N TYR A 711 4.62 -13.96 17.53
CA TYR A 711 3.53 -14.71 16.91
C TYR A 711 4.05 -15.97 16.20
N ASN A 712 3.19 -17.00 16.18
CA ASN A 712 3.33 -18.15 15.29
C ASN A 712 1.96 -18.41 14.67
N ARG A 713 1.87 -18.24 13.34
CA ARG A 713 0.68 -18.49 12.54
C ARG A 713 0.93 -19.63 11.56
N ARG A 714 0.24 -20.73 11.76
CA ARG A 714 0.30 -21.91 10.91
C ARG A 714 -0.97 -22.07 10.11
N THR A 715 -0.86 -22.02 8.78
CA THR A 715 -1.94 -22.29 7.84
C THR A 715 -1.92 -23.75 7.47
N GLU A 716 -2.95 -24.48 7.81
CA GLU A 716 -3.17 -25.87 7.42
C GLU A 716 -4.20 -25.94 6.30
N GLN A 717 -4.18 -27.03 5.52
CA GLN A 717 -5.08 -27.23 4.39
C GLN A 717 -4.96 -26.08 3.35
N ALA A 718 -3.75 -25.57 3.13
CA ALA A 718 -3.52 -24.54 2.12
C ALA A 718 -3.91 -25.05 0.74
N LEU A 719 -4.57 -24.16 -0.02
CA LEU A 719 -5.06 -24.50 -1.36
C LEU A 719 -3.95 -24.33 -2.38
N LEU A 720 -3.72 -25.37 -3.16
CA LEU A 720 -2.73 -25.40 -4.24
C LEU A 720 -3.32 -25.99 -5.51
N ASP A 721 -2.80 -25.55 -6.65
CA ASP A 721 -2.97 -26.21 -7.94
C ASP A 721 -1.97 -27.36 -8.03
N VAL A 722 -2.48 -28.59 -7.94
CA VAL A 722 -1.69 -29.81 -7.89
C VAL A 722 -1.62 -30.41 -9.30
N PRO A 723 -0.45 -30.69 -9.84
CA PRO A 723 -0.33 -31.42 -11.09
C PRO A 723 -1.04 -32.79 -11.01
N ILE A 724 -1.79 -33.12 -12.04
CA ILE A 724 -2.44 -34.41 -12.20
C ILE A 724 -2.03 -35.04 -13.51
N PRO A 725 -2.13 -36.39 -13.65
CA PRO A 725 -1.78 -37.06 -14.89
C PRO A 725 -2.52 -36.47 -16.09
N THR A 726 -1.83 -36.09 -17.13
CA THR A 726 -2.38 -35.49 -18.36
C THR A 726 -3.38 -36.41 -19.09
N SER A 727 -3.35 -37.71 -18.82
CA SER A 727 -4.36 -38.67 -19.28
C SER A 727 -5.78 -38.38 -18.83
N VAL A 728 -5.94 -37.54 -17.80
CA VAL A 728 -7.26 -37.06 -17.32
C VAL A 728 -7.80 -35.93 -18.20
N GLY A 729 -6.98 -35.37 -19.10
CA GLY A 729 -7.31 -34.26 -19.97
C GLY A 729 -7.10 -32.89 -19.35
N TYR A 730 -6.51 -32.80 -18.16
CA TYR A 730 -6.23 -31.55 -17.44
C TYR A 730 -4.85 -31.62 -16.83
N SER A 731 -4.20 -30.47 -16.65
CA SER A 731 -2.86 -30.37 -16.08
C SER A 731 -2.86 -30.26 -14.55
N THR A 732 -3.88 -29.62 -13.97
CA THR A 732 -3.91 -29.36 -12.53
C THR A 732 -5.32 -29.53 -11.94
N LEU A 733 -5.35 -29.80 -10.63
CA LEU A 733 -6.56 -29.78 -9.81
C LEU A 733 -6.30 -29.03 -8.50
N LYS A 734 -7.17 -28.14 -8.12
CA LYS A 734 -7.06 -27.37 -6.86
C LYS A 734 -7.41 -28.24 -5.66
N ARG A 735 -6.45 -28.41 -4.72
CA ARG A 735 -6.58 -29.24 -3.52
C ARG A 735 -6.08 -28.57 -2.25
N ASN A 736 -6.63 -29.01 -1.10
CA ASN A 736 -6.22 -28.59 0.24
C ASN A 736 -5.08 -29.49 0.74
N ILE A 737 -3.83 -29.18 0.43
CA ILE A 737 -2.68 -30.08 0.71
C ILE A 737 -1.49 -29.41 1.38
N GLY A 738 -1.39 -28.09 1.43
CA GLY A 738 -0.21 -27.42 1.95
C GLY A 738 -0.30 -27.06 3.44
N VAL A 739 0.86 -26.96 4.07
CA VAL A 739 1.03 -26.36 5.39
C VAL A 739 2.09 -25.26 5.32
N LEU A 740 1.71 -24.04 5.69
CA LEU A 740 2.57 -22.86 5.69
C LEU A 740 2.68 -22.30 7.11
N GLU A 741 3.87 -21.89 7.52
CA GLU A 741 4.12 -21.24 8.79
C GLU A 741 4.68 -19.83 8.59
N ASN A 742 4.19 -18.88 9.38
CA ASN A 742 4.80 -17.56 9.58
C ASN A 742 5.02 -17.39 11.08
N ARG A 743 6.26 -17.20 11.49
CA ARG A 743 6.61 -16.89 12.88
C ARG A 743 7.47 -15.64 12.95
N GLY A 744 7.30 -14.85 13.98
CA GLY A 744 8.03 -13.61 14.03
C GLY A 744 7.94 -12.87 15.36
N ILE A 745 8.69 -11.77 15.39
CA ILE A 745 8.74 -10.84 16.50
C ILE A 745 8.50 -9.44 15.98
N GLU A 746 7.65 -8.70 16.67
CA GLU A 746 7.37 -7.29 16.42
C GLU A 746 7.78 -6.49 17.65
N LEU A 747 8.54 -5.42 17.45
CA LEU A 747 8.96 -4.48 18.49
C LEU A 747 8.47 -3.09 18.14
N GLY A 748 7.86 -2.41 19.10
CA GLY A 748 7.49 -1.00 19.02
C GLY A 748 8.13 -0.24 20.18
N LEU A 749 8.83 0.84 19.90
CA LEU A 749 9.43 1.74 20.89
C LEU A 749 8.97 3.16 20.62
N SER A 750 8.48 3.85 21.64
CA SER A 750 8.19 5.28 21.60
C SER A 750 8.75 5.93 22.86
N ALA A 751 9.55 6.98 22.72
CA ALA A 751 10.18 7.67 23.84
C ALA A 751 10.03 9.19 23.72
N LYS A 752 9.47 9.82 24.74
CA LYS A 752 9.40 11.28 24.93
C LYS A 752 10.68 11.73 25.66
N ILE A 753 11.69 12.15 24.88
CA ILE A 753 13.01 12.54 25.43
C ILE A 753 12.89 13.88 26.16
N ILE A 754 12.25 14.85 25.52
CA ILE A 754 11.93 16.16 26.07
C ILE A 754 10.41 16.31 25.99
N ASP A 755 9.78 16.65 27.08
CA ASP A 755 8.35 16.91 27.16
C ASP A 755 8.10 18.10 28.06
N THR A 756 8.31 19.29 27.52
CA THR A 756 8.06 20.58 28.17
C THR A 756 7.02 21.35 27.41
N TYR A 757 6.53 22.44 27.97
CA TYR A 757 5.50 23.29 27.35
C TYR A 757 5.95 23.82 25.97
N ASP A 758 7.19 24.35 25.90
CA ASP A 758 7.71 24.98 24.68
C ASP A 758 8.50 24.02 23.78
N CYS A 759 8.99 22.90 24.31
CA CYS A 759 9.88 22.01 23.59
C CYS A 759 9.50 20.55 23.82
N ARG A 760 9.26 19.82 22.75
CA ARG A 760 9.02 18.37 22.76
C ARG A 760 9.93 17.69 21.77
N LEU A 761 10.53 16.62 22.21
CA LEU A 761 11.32 15.73 21.36
C LEU A 761 10.89 14.30 21.64
N SER A 762 10.39 13.63 20.65
CA SER A 762 10.04 12.21 20.69
C SER A 762 10.76 11.44 19.60
N ILE A 763 11.15 10.24 19.92
CA ILE A 763 11.69 9.26 19.00
C ILE A 763 10.83 8.01 19.04
N GLY A 764 10.66 7.37 17.90
CA GLY A 764 9.97 6.10 17.78
C GLY A 764 10.78 5.15 16.90
N ALA A 765 10.62 3.87 17.13
CA ALA A 765 11.21 2.83 16.30
C ALA A 765 10.29 1.60 16.26
N ASN A 766 10.14 1.03 15.06
CA ASN A 766 9.44 -0.22 14.85
C ASN A 766 10.38 -1.22 14.18
N LEU A 767 10.32 -2.47 14.62
CA LEU A 767 11.00 -3.59 13.99
C LEU A 767 10.01 -4.75 13.85
N ALA A 768 9.98 -5.36 12.69
CA ALA A 768 9.29 -6.63 12.45
C ALA A 768 10.26 -7.62 11.81
N TYR A 769 10.28 -8.81 12.35
CA TYR A 769 10.93 -9.99 11.78
C TYR A 769 9.87 -11.04 11.48
N ASN A 770 9.85 -11.59 10.27
CA ASN A 770 8.97 -12.68 9.86
C ASN A 770 9.76 -13.78 9.15
N ASP A 771 9.73 -14.98 9.68
CA ASP A 771 10.25 -16.20 9.06
C ASP A 771 9.09 -16.99 8.47
N ASN A 772 9.11 -17.18 7.16
CA ASN A 772 8.08 -17.91 6.41
C ASN A 772 8.64 -19.25 5.94
N LYS A 773 7.89 -20.35 6.17
CA LYS A 773 8.28 -21.69 5.74
C LYS A 773 7.10 -22.51 5.27
N VAL A 774 7.28 -23.21 4.17
CA VAL A 774 6.43 -24.34 3.77
C VAL A 774 6.82 -25.54 4.62
N LEU A 775 5.90 -26.04 5.43
CA LEU A 775 6.18 -27.14 6.36
C LEU A 775 5.83 -28.50 5.78
N ASP A 776 4.84 -28.56 4.91
CA ASP A 776 4.33 -29.81 4.35
C ASP A 776 3.62 -29.54 3.02
N LEU A 777 3.79 -30.41 2.06
CA LEU A 777 3.12 -30.46 0.76
C LEU A 777 2.40 -31.79 0.55
N TYR A 778 2.14 -32.54 1.64
CA TYR A 778 1.35 -33.76 1.81
C TYR A 778 1.96 -35.04 1.21
N TYR A 779 2.44 -35.04 -0.03
CA TYR A 779 3.00 -36.26 -0.68
C TYR A 779 4.25 -35.97 -1.53
N ALA A 780 4.71 -34.72 -1.50
CA ALA A 780 5.90 -34.34 -2.26
C ALA A 780 6.73 -33.32 -1.44
N ASP A 781 8.04 -33.46 -1.52
CA ASP A 781 8.94 -32.44 -0.93
C ASP A 781 9.00 -31.19 -1.80
N LYS A 782 8.68 -31.29 -3.08
CA LYS A 782 8.69 -30.21 -4.07
C LYS A 782 7.46 -30.31 -4.98
N ILE A 783 6.86 -29.17 -5.29
CA ILE A 783 5.78 -29.06 -6.29
C ILE A 783 6.26 -28.22 -7.46
N TYR A 784 5.98 -28.67 -8.67
CA TYR A 784 6.25 -28.01 -9.95
C TYR A 784 4.92 -27.79 -10.68
N THR A 785 4.64 -26.59 -11.15
CA THR A 785 3.37 -26.28 -11.85
C THR A 785 3.27 -27.01 -13.20
N THR A 786 4.40 -27.22 -13.88
CA THR A 786 4.50 -27.99 -15.13
C THR A 786 5.53 -29.10 -14.99
N GLU A 787 5.35 -30.19 -15.77
CA GLU A 787 6.25 -31.33 -15.75
C GLU A 787 7.68 -30.97 -16.17
N ASP A 788 7.79 -30.02 -17.12
CA ASP A 788 9.07 -29.54 -17.66
C ASP A 788 9.74 -28.43 -16.84
N ALA A 789 9.08 -27.94 -15.78
CA ALA A 789 9.67 -26.89 -14.94
C ALA A 789 10.92 -27.40 -14.22
N LEU A 790 12.04 -26.67 -14.35
CA LEU A 790 13.30 -27.00 -13.65
C LEU A 790 13.27 -26.51 -12.19
N VAL A 791 12.63 -25.37 -11.92
CA VAL A 791 12.55 -24.78 -10.58
C VAL A 791 11.24 -25.16 -9.92
N PRO A 792 11.24 -25.55 -8.64
CA PRO A 792 10.02 -25.82 -7.93
C PRO A 792 9.27 -24.51 -7.60
N ASP A 793 7.95 -24.55 -7.65
CA ASP A 793 7.12 -23.47 -7.14
C ASP A 793 7.16 -23.42 -5.61
N TYR A 794 7.19 -24.60 -4.97
CA TYR A 794 7.27 -24.74 -3.52
C TYR A 794 8.15 -25.93 -3.13
N GLU A 795 8.90 -25.76 -2.04
CA GLU A 795 9.74 -26.80 -1.43
C GLU A 795 9.57 -26.81 0.08
N VAL A 796 9.42 -27.99 0.67
CA VAL A 796 9.32 -28.18 2.11
C VAL A 796 10.58 -27.63 2.80
N GLY A 797 10.38 -26.88 3.88
CA GLY A 797 11.48 -26.26 4.65
C GLY A 797 11.97 -24.92 4.10
N LYS A 798 11.48 -24.47 2.93
CA LYS A 798 11.84 -23.18 2.30
C LYS A 798 10.71 -22.16 2.41
N SER A 799 11.04 -20.89 2.13
CA SER A 799 10.04 -19.83 1.99
C SER A 799 9.17 -20.07 0.76
N TYR A 800 7.91 -19.65 0.81
CA TYR A 800 6.97 -19.77 -0.32
C TYR A 800 7.43 -19.01 -1.58
N ASP A 801 8.30 -18.01 -1.44
CA ASP A 801 8.83 -17.16 -2.51
C ASP A 801 10.35 -17.35 -2.70
N MET A 802 10.83 -18.56 -2.45
CA MET A 802 12.22 -18.92 -2.64
C MET A 802 12.60 -18.82 -4.13
N LEU A 803 13.71 -18.16 -4.40
CA LEU A 803 14.30 -18.08 -5.73
C LEU A 803 15.29 -19.24 -5.91
N TYR A 804 15.17 -19.97 -6.99
CA TYR A 804 16.02 -21.12 -7.31
C TYR A 804 16.83 -20.86 -8.56
N GLY A 805 18.00 -21.47 -8.63
CA GLY A 805 18.87 -21.44 -9.80
C GLY A 805 20.18 -22.18 -9.56
N PRO A 806 21.00 -22.36 -10.58
CA PRO A 806 22.28 -23.02 -10.42
C PRO A 806 23.31 -22.11 -9.71
N THR A 807 24.27 -22.72 -9.04
CA THR A 807 25.43 -22.03 -8.47
C THR A 807 26.44 -21.72 -9.58
N SER A 808 26.73 -20.44 -9.81
CA SER A 808 27.72 -20.05 -10.84
C SER A 808 29.14 -20.16 -10.31
N LEU A 809 30.01 -20.91 -11.03
CA LEU A 809 31.47 -20.94 -10.82
C LEU A 809 32.20 -19.82 -11.56
N GLY A 810 31.63 -19.32 -12.64
CA GLY A 810 32.24 -18.28 -13.45
C GLY A 810 32.05 -18.54 -14.95
N ILE A 811 33.07 -18.22 -15.72
CA ILE A 811 33.07 -18.28 -17.19
C ILE A 811 34.15 -19.29 -17.63
N ASN A 812 33.82 -20.19 -18.54
CA ASN A 812 34.76 -21.10 -19.14
C ASN A 812 35.81 -20.30 -19.95
N PRO A 813 37.13 -20.43 -19.67
CA PRO A 813 38.16 -19.63 -20.31
C PRO A 813 38.30 -19.89 -21.83
N LEU A 814 37.86 -21.05 -22.30
CA LEU A 814 38.00 -21.42 -23.73
C LEU A 814 36.78 -21.00 -24.55
N THR A 815 35.58 -21.07 -23.96
CA THR A 815 34.32 -20.91 -24.70
C THR A 815 33.59 -19.60 -24.36
N GLY A 816 33.90 -19.01 -23.22
CA GLY A 816 33.19 -17.82 -22.71
C GLY A 816 31.79 -18.10 -22.15
N TYR A 817 31.32 -19.34 -22.11
CA TYR A 817 30.02 -19.68 -21.55
C TYR A 817 30.07 -19.76 -20.02
N PRO A 818 28.97 -19.48 -19.33
CA PRO A 818 28.85 -19.70 -17.89
C PRO A 818 29.06 -21.18 -17.52
N VAL A 819 29.70 -21.41 -16.37
CA VAL A 819 29.90 -22.74 -15.77
C VAL A 819 29.16 -22.75 -14.43
N PHE A 820 28.44 -23.83 -14.18
CA PHE A 820 27.66 -24.05 -12.97
C PHE A 820 28.24 -25.17 -12.14
N LEU A 821 28.32 -24.99 -10.83
CA LEU A 821 28.62 -26.02 -9.85
C LEU A 821 27.30 -26.69 -9.44
N LEU A 822 27.24 -28.00 -9.65
CA LEU A 822 26.08 -28.80 -9.27
C LEU A 822 26.11 -29.21 -7.80
N PRO A 823 24.97 -29.58 -7.19
CA PRO A 823 24.94 -30.03 -5.80
C PRO A 823 25.79 -31.29 -5.50
N ASP A 824 26.02 -32.11 -6.48
CA ASP A 824 26.89 -33.29 -6.37
C ASP A 824 28.41 -33.00 -6.49
N GLY A 825 28.77 -31.74 -6.70
CA GLY A 825 30.15 -31.26 -6.84
C GLY A 825 30.69 -31.34 -8.25
N THR A 826 29.91 -31.76 -9.23
CA THR A 826 30.30 -31.76 -10.64
C THR A 826 30.08 -30.42 -11.30
N GLU A 827 30.69 -30.17 -12.45
CA GLU A 827 30.55 -28.94 -13.21
C GLU A 827 29.73 -29.17 -14.48
N LYS A 828 28.91 -28.22 -14.85
CA LYS A 828 28.13 -28.23 -16.08
C LYS A 828 28.24 -26.87 -16.79
N GLN A 829 28.44 -26.90 -18.11
CA GLN A 829 28.42 -25.67 -18.90
C GLN A 829 26.98 -25.25 -19.22
N ALA A 830 26.77 -23.95 -19.48
CA ALA A 830 25.45 -23.46 -19.85
C ALA A 830 24.91 -24.09 -21.17
N THR A 831 25.77 -24.64 -22.01
CA THR A 831 25.40 -25.36 -23.24
C THR A 831 24.77 -26.74 -23.00
N GLU A 832 24.82 -27.21 -21.77
CA GLU A 832 24.28 -28.52 -21.38
C GLU A 832 22.90 -28.31 -20.71
N ALA A 833 21.95 -29.20 -20.98
CA ALA A 833 20.61 -29.09 -20.39
C ALA A 833 20.66 -29.25 -18.85
N LEU A 834 20.07 -28.27 -18.16
CA LEU A 834 19.88 -28.35 -16.71
C LEU A 834 18.74 -29.31 -16.37
N THR A 835 18.85 -29.94 -15.22
CA THR A 835 17.84 -30.84 -14.65
C THR A 835 17.30 -30.24 -13.34
N LYS A 836 16.24 -30.86 -12.81
CA LYS A 836 15.64 -30.44 -11.53
C LYS A 836 16.59 -30.51 -10.34
N ASP A 837 17.60 -31.40 -10.43
CA ASP A 837 18.60 -31.61 -9.38
C ASP A 837 19.78 -30.64 -9.47
N ASP A 838 19.90 -29.89 -10.56
CA ASP A 838 20.99 -28.92 -10.78
C ASP A 838 20.73 -27.56 -10.14
N VAL A 839 19.53 -27.31 -9.65
CA VAL A 839 19.13 -26.04 -9.08
C VAL A 839 19.08 -26.07 -7.56
N VAL A 840 19.55 -25.00 -6.93
CA VAL A 840 19.56 -24.80 -5.47
C VAL A 840 18.77 -23.57 -5.07
N ALA A 841 18.36 -23.50 -3.82
CA ALA A 841 17.73 -22.31 -3.25
C ALA A 841 18.78 -21.20 -3.10
N LEU A 842 18.57 -20.07 -3.77
CA LEU A 842 19.47 -18.90 -3.77
C LEU A 842 19.14 -17.91 -2.64
N GLY A 843 17.87 -17.81 -2.26
CA GLY A 843 17.34 -16.91 -1.24
C GLY A 843 15.88 -16.57 -1.49
N HIS A 844 15.25 -15.85 -0.56
CA HIS A 844 13.84 -15.47 -0.67
C HIS A 844 13.69 -14.02 -1.15
N LEU A 845 12.61 -13.76 -1.91
CA LEU A 845 12.33 -12.45 -2.47
C LEU A 845 11.81 -11.49 -1.40
N THR A 846 10.94 -11.96 -0.49
CA THR A 846 10.38 -11.12 0.57
C THR A 846 11.38 -10.94 1.71
N PRO A 847 11.80 -9.71 2.02
CA PRO A 847 12.73 -9.46 3.12
C PRO A 847 12.13 -9.83 4.48
N PRO A 848 12.83 -10.58 5.34
CA PRO A 848 12.32 -10.97 6.65
C PRO A 848 12.32 -9.84 7.68
N TYR A 849 13.18 -8.83 7.53
CA TYR A 849 13.26 -7.69 8.43
C TYR A 849 12.72 -6.44 7.77
N SER A 850 11.83 -5.75 8.45
CA SER A 850 11.34 -4.43 8.07
C SER A 850 11.06 -3.56 9.28
N GLY A 851 11.12 -2.25 9.12
CA GLY A 851 10.81 -1.35 10.22
C GLY A 851 10.96 0.11 9.88
N THR A 852 10.73 0.94 10.91
CA THR A 852 10.81 2.39 10.83
C THR A 852 11.58 2.95 12.00
N PHE A 853 12.24 4.05 11.76
CA PHE A 853 12.74 4.95 12.78
C PHE A 853 12.17 6.33 12.53
N ASN A 854 11.64 6.98 13.56
CA ASN A 854 11.02 8.29 13.43
C ASN A 854 11.47 9.25 14.55
N LEU A 855 11.53 10.52 14.19
CA LEU A 855 11.85 11.62 15.10
C LEU A 855 10.80 12.71 14.91
N SER A 856 10.25 13.21 16.02
CA SER A 856 9.37 14.38 16.06
C SER A 856 9.92 15.39 17.05
N PHE A 857 10.11 16.61 16.56
CA PHE A 857 10.56 17.74 17.34
C PHE A 857 9.58 18.90 17.20
N SER A 858 9.12 19.43 18.32
CA SER A 858 8.27 20.62 18.35
C SER A 858 8.89 21.67 19.24
N TYR A 859 9.02 22.88 18.74
CA TYR A 859 9.46 24.04 19.51
C TYR A 859 8.52 25.21 19.27
N LYS A 860 7.75 25.58 20.30
CA LYS A 860 6.69 26.63 20.22
C LYS A 860 5.74 26.38 19.05
N SER A 861 5.78 27.23 18.04
CA SER A 861 4.94 27.14 16.83
C SER A 861 5.55 26.34 15.70
N PHE A 862 6.74 25.77 15.87
CA PHE A 862 7.46 25.03 14.84
C PHE A 862 7.44 23.53 15.14
N ASP A 863 7.05 22.71 14.17
CA ASP A 863 7.07 21.27 14.23
C ASP A 863 7.97 20.72 13.11
N PHE A 864 8.79 19.73 13.44
CA PHE A 864 9.69 19.02 12.54
C PHE A 864 9.52 17.51 12.76
N ASP A 865 9.24 16.80 11.67
CA ASP A 865 9.11 15.33 11.66
C ASP A 865 10.05 14.73 10.62
N MET A 866 10.64 13.58 10.95
CA MET A 866 11.51 12.82 10.06
C MET A 866 11.28 11.33 10.26
N ASP A 867 11.07 10.60 9.14
CA ASP A 867 10.80 9.16 9.12
C ASP A 867 11.78 8.44 8.21
N PHE A 868 12.34 7.35 8.70
CA PHE A 868 13.12 6.40 7.94
C PHE A 868 12.36 5.07 7.86
N TYR A 869 12.46 4.41 6.72
CA TYR A 869 11.99 3.05 6.51
C TYR A 869 13.14 2.16 6.07
N TYR A 870 13.29 0.99 6.68
CA TYR A 870 14.34 0.05 6.33
C TYR A 870 13.79 -1.35 6.08
N VAL A 871 14.50 -2.08 5.23
CA VAL A 871 14.21 -3.46 4.81
C VAL A 871 15.54 -4.20 4.68
N HIS A 872 15.60 -5.45 5.16
CA HIS A 872 16.83 -6.24 5.13
C HIS A 872 16.57 -7.73 4.96
N GLY A 873 17.46 -8.41 4.21
CA GLY A 873 17.55 -9.85 4.09
C GLY A 873 16.86 -10.46 2.87
N GLY A 874 16.25 -9.65 1.99
CA GLY A 874 15.71 -10.13 0.72
C GLY A 874 16.74 -10.15 -0.41
N ILE A 875 16.44 -10.89 -1.47
CA ILE A 875 17.20 -10.88 -2.71
C ILE A 875 16.30 -10.49 -3.89
N GLN A 876 16.91 -9.93 -4.93
CA GLN A 876 16.27 -9.65 -6.21
C GLN A 876 17.16 -10.12 -7.34
N ARG A 877 16.55 -10.54 -8.46
CA ARG A 877 17.27 -10.84 -9.68
C ARG A 877 17.70 -9.55 -10.36
N PHE A 878 18.95 -9.47 -10.83
CA PHE A 878 19.39 -8.41 -11.72
C PHE A 878 18.76 -8.58 -13.09
N ASN A 879 18.41 -7.46 -13.71
CA ASN A 879 17.84 -7.47 -15.04
C ASN A 879 18.95 -7.47 -16.11
N TYR A 880 19.33 -8.66 -16.54
CA TYR A 880 20.37 -8.85 -17.58
C TYR A 880 19.87 -8.57 -19.01
N SER A 881 18.61 -8.23 -19.21
CA SER A 881 18.05 -7.93 -20.54
C SER A 881 18.70 -6.74 -21.25
N TYR A 882 19.51 -5.96 -20.53
CA TYR A 882 20.28 -4.84 -21.09
C TYR A 882 21.77 -5.15 -21.26
N VAL A 883 22.20 -6.38 -20.97
CA VAL A 883 23.49 -6.94 -21.41
C VAL A 883 23.28 -7.46 -22.82
N ARG A 884 23.92 -6.85 -23.82
CA ARG A 884 23.68 -7.12 -25.23
C ARG A 884 24.59 -8.21 -25.80
N ASP A 885 24.03 -9.01 -26.68
CA ASP A 885 24.70 -10.04 -27.46
C ASP A 885 24.60 -9.75 -28.98
N LYS A 886 24.99 -10.69 -29.81
CA LYS A 886 25.00 -10.55 -31.28
C LYS A 886 23.62 -10.27 -31.90
N ASP A 887 22.53 -10.70 -31.22
CA ASP A 887 21.17 -10.62 -31.79
C ASP A 887 20.45 -9.34 -31.36
N ASN A 888 20.85 -8.71 -30.25
CA ASN A 888 20.18 -7.52 -29.68
C ASN A 888 21.10 -6.30 -29.47
N VAL A 889 22.32 -6.34 -30.01
CA VAL A 889 23.30 -5.24 -29.91
C VAL A 889 22.90 -3.95 -30.63
N ASN A 890 21.83 -3.96 -31.43
CA ASN A 890 21.26 -2.75 -32.02
C ASN A 890 20.63 -1.81 -30.97
N LYS A 891 20.34 -2.29 -29.76
CA LYS A 891 19.83 -1.50 -28.65
C LYS A 891 20.96 -1.11 -27.68
N ASN A 892 20.72 -0.06 -26.86
CA ASN A 892 21.72 0.40 -25.89
C ASN A 892 22.05 -0.69 -24.86
N ALA A 893 23.18 -0.56 -24.21
CA ALA A 893 23.74 -1.54 -23.29
C ALA A 893 24.16 -0.90 -21.95
N VAL A 894 24.35 -1.76 -20.93
CA VAL A 894 24.81 -1.34 -19.60
C VAL A 894 26.26 -0.80 -19.69
N ALA A 895 26.51 0.34 -19.03
CA ALA A 895 27.84 0.95 -19.01
C ALA A 895 28.93 -0.01 -18.52
N GLY A 896 30.06 0.02 -19.24
CA GLY A 896 31.21 -0.84 -18.96
C GLY A 896 31.00 -2.30 -19.33
N GLN A 897 29.96 -2.66 -20.11
CA GLN A 897 29.78 -4.02 -20.61
C GLN A 897 31.01 -4.46 -21.44
N THR A 898 31.54 -3.61 -22.30
CA THR A 898 32.71 -3.88 -23.12
C THR A 898 33.90 -4.36 -22.30
N ASP A 899 34.17 -3.72 -21.17
CA ASP A 899 35.30 -4.08 -20.29
C ASP A 899 35.02 -5.31 -19.44
N LYS A 900 33.74 -5.63 -19.21
CA LYS A 900 33.30 -6.71 -18.33
C LYS A 900 32.82 -7.97 -19.05
N MET A 901 32.87 -7.98 -20.38
CA MET A 901 32.39 -9.09 -21.23
C MET A 901 33.55 -9.92 -21.71
N TRP A 902 33.33 -11.21 -21.78
CA TRP A 902 34.30 -12.16 -22.36
C TRP A 902 34.25 -12.08 -23.89
N PHE A 903 35.35 -11.74 -24.55
CA PHE A 903 35.49 -11.72 -26.00
C PHE A 903 36.56 -12.72 -26.48
N LYS A 904 37.50 -13.09 -25.63
CA LYS A 904 38.62 -13.97 -25.97
C LYS A 904 39.18 -14.70 -24.76
N GLN A 905 39.98 -15.74 -24.98
CA GLN A 905 40.75 -16.42 -23.93
C GLN A 905 41.56 -15.41 -23.12
N GLY A 906 41.56 -15.53 -21.79
CA GLY A 906 42.13 -14.62 -20.84
C GLY A 906 41.08 -13.65 -20.22
N ASP A 907 39.83 -13.67 -20.70
CA ASP A 907 38.73 -12.85 -20.21
C ASP A 907 37.83 -13.60 -19.19
N GLU A 908 38.23 -14.76 -18.68
CA GLU A 908 37.46 -15.63 -17.76
C GLU A 908 37.09 -14.94 -16.43
N ASN A 909 37.84 -13.93 -16.02
CA ASN A 909 37.56 -13.12 -14.80
C ASN A 909 36.55 -12.00 -15.02
N LYS A 910 36.02 -11.87 -16.26
CA LYS A 910 35.00 -10.85 -16.56
C LYS A 910 33.66 -11.20 -15.91
N THR A 911 32.80 -10.20 -15.82
CA THR A 911 31.47 -10.34 -15.20
C THR A 911 30.48 -11.00 -16.14
N TYR A 912 30.52 -10.64 -17.42
CA TYR A 912 29.57 -11.09 -18.42
C TYR A 912 30.23 -12.12 -19.34
N TRP A 913 29.45 -13.09 -19.77
CA TRP A 913 29.81 -14.18 -20.67
C TRP A 913 29.97 -13.72 -22.12
N THR A 914 30.27 -14.64 -23.01
CA THR A 914 30.41 -14.34 -24.43
C THR A 914 29.13 -13.77 -25.05
N PRO A 915 29.20 -12.79 -25.95
CA PRO A 915 28.04 -12.33 -26.72
C PRO A 915 27.71 -13.22 -27.93
N PHE A 916 28.50 -14.25 -28.20
CA PHE A 916 28.42 -15.11 -29.40
C PHE A 916 27.77 -16.46 -29.09
N TYR A 917 26.48 -16.44 -28.69
CA TYR A 917 25.77 -17.69 -28.49
C TYR A 917 25.57 -18.46 -29.81
N THR A 918 25.83 -19.77 -29.77
CA THR A 918 25.51 -20.69 -30.84
C THR A 918 24.56 -21.80 -30.42
N SER A 919 24.23 -21.87 -29.11
CA SER A 919 23.41 -22.89 -28.49
C SER A 919 22.15 -22.25 -27.91
N SER A 920 20.96 -22.67 -28.36
CA SER A 920 19.67 -22.26 -27.76
C SER A 920 19.58 -22.70 -26.30
N THR A 921 20.14 -23.84 -25.92
CA THR A 921 20.21 -24.29 -24.51
C THR A 921 20.98 -23.31 -23.64
N ALA A 922 22.13 -22.78 -24.15
CA ALA A 922 22.90 -21.80 -23.40
C ALA A 922 22.14 -20.50 -23.23
N GLU A 923 21.43 -20.04 -24.26
CA GLU A 923 20.58 -18.86 -24.24
C GLU A 923 19.49 -19.04 -23.18
N ASP A 924 18.77 -20.16 -23.20
CA ASP A 924 17.71 -20.46 -22.23
C ASP A 924 18.25 -20.52 -20.80
N ASN A 925 19.38 -21.24 -20.57
CA ASN A 925 19.98 -21.35 -19.25
C ASN A 925 20.46 -20.01 -18.65
N ILE A 926 20.76 -19.04 -19.50
CA ILE A 926 21.20 -17.70 -19.10
C ILE A 926 20.00 -16.77 -18.92
N ALA A 927 19.08 -16.78 -19.87
CA ALA A 927 17.96 -15.85 -19.91
C ALA A 927 16.84 -16.23 -18.93
N LEU A 928 16.52 -17.52 -18.80
CA LEU A 928 15.36 -17.98 -18.03
C LEU A 928 15.69 -18.20 -16.55
N TYR A 929 16.90 -18.71 -16.23
CA TYR A 929 17.22 -19.12 -14.87
C TYR A 929 18.13 -18.12 -14.15
N PRO A 930 17.70 -17.60 -12.98
CA PRO A 930 18.61 -16.86 -12.10
C PRO A 930 19.72 -17.80 -11.62
N ASN A 931 20.88 -17.25 -11.33
CA ASN A 931 22.01 -17.99 -10.75
C ASN A 931 22.66 -17.15 -9.66
N SER A 932 23.58 -17.72 -8.90
CA SER A 932 24.20 -17.02 -7.75
C SER A 932 24.93 -15.71 -8.10
N ARG A 933 25.29 -15.47 -9.37
CA ARG A 933 25.89 -14.19 -9.85
C ARG A 933 24.85 -13.20 -10.35
N THR A 934 23.65 -13.65 -10.73
CA THR A 934 22.60 -12.82 -11.30
C THR A 934 21.56 -12.39 -10.27
N VAL A 935 21.80 -12.62 -8.99
CA VAL A 935 20.98 -12.16 -7.87
C VAL A 935 21.77 -11.24 -6.95
N GLY A 936 21.10 -10.30 -6.32
CA GLY A 936 21.71 -9.37 -5.37
C GLY A 936 20.79 -9.08 -4.20
N LYS A 937 21.38 -8.60 -3.09
CA LYS A 937 20.61 -8.15 -1.92
C LYS A 937 19.75 -6.97 -2.27
N SER A 938 18.49 -7.01 -1.84
CA SER A 938 17.51 -5.91 -1.99
C SER A 938 17.37 -5.05 -0.73
N ASP A 939 18.37 -5.07 0.13
CA ASP A 939 18.41 -4.28 1.37
C ASP A 939 18.41 -2.78 1.08
N TYR A 940 17.65 -2.02 1.85
CA TYR A 940 17.68 -0.56 1.77
C TYR A 940 17.25 0.14 3.06
N LEU A 941 17.76 1.36 3.20
CA LEU A 941 17.29 2.37 4.15
C LEU A 941 16.81 3.59 3.35
N ARG A 942 15.57 4.01 3.58
CA ARG A 942 14.96 5.15 2.88
C ARG A 942 14.58 6.25 3.87
N LEU A 943 14.99 7.48 3.57
CA LEU A 943 14.44 8.68 4.21
C LEU A 943 13.06 8.93 3.59
N SER A 944 12.03 8.36 4.22
CA SER A 944 10.69 8.27 3.67
C SER A 944 9.90 9.57 3.80
N MET A 945 10.17 10.39 4.84
CA MET A 945 9.52 11.68 5.04
C MET A 945 10.40 12.64 5.83
N VAL A 946 10.39 13.90 5.42
CA VAL A 946 10.80 15.07 6.22
C VAL A 946 9.68 16.09 6.12
N SER A 947 9.18 16.57 7.25
CA SER A 947 8.11 17.57 7.32
C SER A 947 8.48 18.70 8.27
N MET A 948 8.29 19.93 7.84
CA MET A 948 8.47 21.15 8.62
C MET A 948 7.16 21.94 8.58
N ARG A 949 6.60 22.25 9.73
CA ARG A 949 5.34 23.00 9.84
C ARG A 949 5.51 24.15 10.79
N TYR A 950 4.96 25.29 10.42
CA TYR A 950 4.89 26.50 11.24
C TYR A 950 3.45 26.90 11.43
N ARG A 951 3.05 27.01 12.67
CA ARG A 951 1.72 27.53 13.08
C ARG A 951 1.79 29.03 13.23
N LEU A 952 0.92 29.74 12.52
CA LEU A 952 0.83 31.17 12.65
C LEU A 952 0.25 31.52 14.03
N PRO A 953 0.91 32.40 14.82
CA PRO A 953 0.37 32.82 16.10
C PRO A 953 -0.99 33.49 15.94
N ALA A 954 -1.95 33.16 16.80
CA ALA A 954 -3.32 33.69 16.73
C ALA A 954 -3.37 35.22 16.70
N ALA A 955 -2.49 35.88 17.45
CA ALA A 955 -2.42 37.36 17.47
C ALA A 955 -2.01 37.95 16.10
N THR A 956 -1.17 37.24 15.33
CA THR A 956 -0.80 37.65 13.96
C THR A 956 -1.91 37.34 12.99
N LEU A 957 -2.52 36.15 13.12
CA LEU A 957 -3.56 35.66 12.24
C LEU A 957 -4.80 36.59 12.28
N HIS A 958 -5.26 36.96 13.47
CA HIS A 958 -6.42 37.85 13.65
C HIS A 958 -6.19 39.29 13.16
N LYS A 959 -4.95 39.76 13.11
CA LYS A 959 -4.62 41.03 12.49
C LYS A 959 -4.79 41.04 10.98
N ILE A 960 -4.46 39.87 10.34
CA ILE A 960 -4.50 39.71 8.88
C ILE A 960 -5.90 39.30 8.43
N LEU A 961 -6.48 38.28 9.09
CA LEU A 961 -7.78 37.67 8.75
C LEU A 961 -8.58 37.38 10.04
N PRO A 962 -9.41 38.33 10.50
CA PRO A 962 -10.10 38.23 11.81
C PRO A 962 -11.05 37.03 11.96
N PHE A 963 -11.50 36.47 10.84
CA PHE A 963 -12.42 35.30 10.81
C PHE A 963 -11.72 33.94 10.83
N MET A 964 -10.37 33.91 10.71
CA MET A 964 -9.62 32.67 10.80
C MET A 964 -9.30 32.33 12.25
N GLN A 965 -9.52 31.05 12.60
CA GLN A 965 -9.21 30.51 13.92
C GLN A 965 -7.79 29.94 13.97
N TYR A 966 -7.37 29.30 12.88
CA TYR A 966 -6.10 28.58 12.83
C TYR A 966 -5.53 28.57 11.41
N ALA A 967 -4.21 28.70 11.31
CA ALA A 967 -3.50 28.56 10.05
C ALA A 967 -2.12 27.95 10.27
N THR A 968 -1.78 26.94 9.46
CA THR A 968 -0.43 26.35 9.36
C THR A 968 0.10 26.42 7.94
N VAL A 969 1.38 26.71 7.84
CA VAL A 969 2.13 26.58 6.60
C VAL A 969 3.25 25.56 6.82
N GLY A 970 3.57 24.77 5.81
CA GLY A 970 4.59 23.76 5.93
C GLY A 970 5.26 23.42 4.60
N PHE A 971 6.40 22.81 4.73
CA PHE A 971 7.13 22.18 3.65
C PHE A 971 7.35 20.73 3.98
N GLN A 972 7.21 19.87 2.98
CA GLN A 972 7.37 18.44 3.15
C GLN A 972 8.08 17.83 1.95
N ALA A 973 8.89 16.84 2.24
CA ALA A 973 9.56 16.05 1.22
C ALA A 973 9.44 14.56 1.59
N SER A 974 9.09 13.73 0.61
CA SER A 974 8.98 12.28 0.78
C SER A 974 9.92 11.53 -0.15
N ASN A 975 10.39 10.37 0.31
CA ASN A 975 11.27 9.47 -0.46
C ASN A 975 12.57 10.13 -0.94
N LEU A 976 13.16 11.01 -0.11
CA LEU A 976 14.30 11.84 -0.49
C LEU A 976 15.54 11.05 -0.90
N PHE A 977 15.92 10.08 -0.08
CA PHE A 977 17.14 9.29 -0.29
C PHE A 977 16.83 7.81 -0.01
N THR A 978 17.41 6.94 -0.85
CA THR A 978 17.42 5.50 -0.65
C THR A 978 18.86 5.01 -0.69
N TRP A 979 19.37 4.53 0.45
CA TRP A 979 20.68 3.89 0.55
C TRP A 979 20.48 2.39 0.37
N THR A 980 21.16 1.82 -0.62
CA THR A 980 21.04 0.40 -0.97
C THR A 980 22.30 -0.10 -1.66
N SER A 981 22.61 -1.37 -1.48
CA SER A 981 23.63 -2.08 -2.24
C SER A 981 23.09 -2.64 -3.58
N TYR A 982 21.77 -2.62 -3.77
CA TYR A 982 21.15 -3.05 -5.03
C TYR A 982 21.51 -2.09 -6.15
N LYS A 983 22.09 -2.66 -7.22
CA LYS A 983 22.74 -1.87 -8.28
C LYS A 983 21.78 -1.38 -9.36
N GLU A 984 20.58 -1.92 -9.40
CA GLU A 984 19.56 -1.55 -10.40
C GLU A 984 18.57 -0.53 -9.82
N SER A 985 17.41 -0.37 -10.45
CA SER A 985 16.56 0.83 -10.26
C SER A 985 16.01 1.01 -8.84
N ASP A 986 15.17 0.13 -8.39
CA ASP A 986 14.57 0.23 -7.05
C ASP A 986 14.59 -1.14 -6.35
N PRO A 987 15.19 -1.23 -5.16
CA PRO A 987 15.26 -2.49 -4.42
C PRO A 987 13.90 -2.98 -3.93
N GLU A 988 12.88 -2.13 -3.90
CA GLU A 988 11.53 -2.48 -3.44
C GLU A 988 10.72 -3.16 -4.55
N SER A 989 10.65 -2.55 -5.73
CA SER A 989 9.87 -3.11 -6.85
C SER A 989 10.60 -4.19 -7.63
N GLY A 990 11.94 -4.19 -7.60
CA GLY A 990 12.78 -5.07 -8.43
C GLY A 990 12.64 -4.79 -9.93
N THR A 991 11.95 -3.75 -10.33
CA THR A 991 11.71 -3.37 -11.73
C THR A 991 12.36 -2.04 -12.06
N LEU A 992 12.76 -1.86 -13.33
CA LEU A 992 13.29 -0.59 -13.82
C LEU A 992 12.21 0.48 -13.95
N ALA A 993 10.95 0.06 -14.12
CA ALA A 993 9.80 0.93 -14.31
C ALA A 993 9.27 1.53 -12.99
N GLY A 994 9.35 0.81 -11.88
CA GLY A 994 8.67 1.15 -10.63
C GLY A 994 9.51 1.92 -9.61
N THR A 995 10.36 2.86 -10.01
CA THR A 995 11.21 3.58 -9.04
C THR A 995 10.41 4.52 -8.14
N THR A 996 10.66 4.43 -6.85
CA THR A 996 10.09 5.37 -5.87
C THR A 996 10.60 6.78 -6.11
N GLN A 997 9.67 7.73 -6.26
CA GLN A 997 9.97 9.11 -6.64
C GLN A 997 10.01 10.03 -5.42
N PRO A 998 10.99 10.93 -5.30
CA PRO A 998 10.95 12.04 -4.36
C PRO A 998 9.82 13.02 -4.71
N ILE A 999 9.04 13.40 -3.70
CA ILE A 999 7.94 14.35 -3.81
C ILE A 999 8.20 15.51 -2.84
N TYR A 1000 8.16 16.73 -3.35
CA TYR A 1000 8.33 17.95 -2.56
C TYR A 1000 7.03 18.72 -2.57
N THR A 1001 6.45 19.02 -1.42
CA THR A 1001 5.18 19.74 -1.30
C THR A 1001 5.25 20.91 -0.33
N PHE A 1002 4.50 21.94 -0.67
CA PHE A 1002 4.10 23.02 0.23
C PHE A 1002 2.69 22.71 0.75
N ASN A 1003 2.51 22.85 2.06
CA ASN A 1003 1.27 22.53 2.76
C ASN A 1003 0.68 23.80 3.37
N LEU A 1004 -0.61 24.00 3.18
CA LEU A 1004 -1.39 25.07 3.82
C LEU A 1004 -2.64 24.45 4.44
N ASN A 1005 -2.87 24.72 5.71
CA ASN A 1005 -4.10 24.33 6.41
C ASN A 1005 -4.72 25.55 7.08
N LEU A 1006 -6.00 25.79 6.81
CA LEU A 1006 -6.77 26.94 7.26
C LEU A 1006 -8.07 26.47 7.93
N THR A 1007 -8.35 26.96 9.12
CA THR A 1007 -9.62 26.71 9.84
C THR A 1007 -10.34 28.03 10.09
N PHE A 1008 -11.62 28.06 9.72
CA PHE A 1008 -12.49 29.20 9.79
C PHE A 1008 -13.58 29.05 10.85
#